data_fe12987f3ab84fcbe7158f1c80b1b904
#
_entry.id   fe12987f3ab84fcbe7158f1c80b1b904
#
_cell.length_a   1.000
_cell.length_b   1.000
_cell.length_c   1.000
_cell.angle_alpha   90.00
_cell.angle_beta   90.00
_cell.angle_gamma   90.00
#
_symmetry.space_group_name_H-M   'P 1'
#
loop_
_entity.id
_entity.type
_entity.pdbx_description
1 polymer ?
#
loop_
_entity_poly.entity_id
_entity_poly.type
_entity_poly.pdbx_seq_one_letter_code
_entity_poly.pdbx_strand_id
1 'polypeptide(L)'
;MNLRSILPVLCTLFPLLTFAQERDSVIHSAYGQDSVSCMMEVSVYARRSEEIVPSQRLSGKRLESLSSFSVADAMRYFSGVQIKDYGGVGGLKTIDIRSMGTNHMGVFYDGIQLGNAQNGLVDLGRFSLDNVEEIALYNGQKAQIFQPARDYGTSGSVYIRTRRPRFEEGKNHNLRASLKGGSFDLINPSLTWEQRWSKRISSSLSADYTGASGKYRFRYRRVLPSGQVAWDTTAVRQNGDIRSFRVEASVFGNTQDGTWNAKAYYYDSERGIPGAIVNNVWKHSQRQWDRNFFAQGQWTKHVSDRYKFQVSGKYANDWMRYLNPDTTLMYQDNKFRQNELYLSTAHHVELLPGWQMNLAADYQYNTLDASLTNFVFPVRHTLLLALATQYEYRRLRLMASLLGTNVWDRTTKGITSDPVSNATSRWTPAVYVSYQPLKDCSDLSLRAFYKGIFRLPTFNDLYYTEVGNASLQPETTRQWNLGFIYSHDWYRGLFRHVEVKADGYFNMVDNKIVAIPKGSGQYRWMMMNVGKVHIAGVEAMAEAVMRWRRDWSLVLCLNYTYQSATDRTAPTDNDPYYGTYGGQIAYIPWHSGSVAGNLSWRNLGLNYSFIYVGERYHTSANIRENYEQPWYTHDLSATYRWQLPRLALTFALECNNLFNQQYDVIHNYPMPGRNWKGSVKVEW
;
A
#
# COMPACT_ATOMS: atom_id res chain seq x y z
N MET A 1 -26.71 21.47 6.33
CA MET A 1 -25.92 22.24 7.28
C MET A 1 -25.11 23.28 6.50
N ASN A 2 -25.34 24.56 6.80
CA ASN A 2 -24.87 25.69 5.95
C ASN A 2 -23.37 25.89 5.98
N LEU A 3 -22.77 26.02 4.80
CA LEU A 3 -21.33 26.27 4.55
C LEU A 3 -20.79 27.59 5.13
N ARG A 4 -21.60 28.39 5.79
CA ARG A 4 -21.22 29.73 6.32
C ARG A 4 -20.59 29.73 7.71
N SER A 5 -20.53 28.58 8.40
CA SER A 5 -20.01 28.49 9.78
C SER A 5 -18.57 27.96 9.91
N ILE A 6 -17.90 27.57 8.80
CA ILE A 6 -16.55 27.00 8.83
C ILE A 6 -15.47 28.01 8.40
N LEU A 7 -15.84 29.10 7.74
CA LEU A 7 -14.89 30.11 7.25
C LEU A 7 -14.22 30.98 8.34
N PRO A 8 -14.80 31.23 9.54
CA PRO A 8 -14.12 32.09 10.51
C PRO A 8 -12.97 31.44 11.29
N VAL A 9 -12.87 30.10 11.31
CA VAL A 9 -11.83 29.40 12.13
C VAL A 9 -10.50 29.30 11.39
N LEU A 10 -10.49 29.38 10.06
CA LEU A 10 -9.23 29.33 9.27
C LEU A 10 -8.56 30.72 9.13
N CYS A 11 -9.28 31.81 9.33
CA CYS A 11 -8.73 33.16 9.19
C CYS A 11 -8.11 33.77 10.46
N THR A 12 -8.22 33.13 11.61
CA THR A 12 -7.67 33.66 12.89
C THR A 12 -6.27 33.16 13.23
N LEU A 13 -5.66 32.31 12.41
CA LEU A 13 -4.31 31.78 12.62
C LEU A 13 -3.20 32.49 11.82
N PHE A 14 -3.50 33.59 11.13
CA PHE A 14 -2.50 34.38 10.42
C PHE A 14 -2.61 35.86 10.83
N PRO A 15 -1.93 36.28 11.89
CA PRO A 15 -1.15 37.50 11.80
C PRO A 15 0.26 37.36 12.37
N LEU A 16 1.18 38.09 11.77
CA LEU A 16 2.57 38.37 12.16
C LEU A 16 3.65 37.50 11.54
N LEU A 17 4.00 37.85 10.33
CA LEU A 17 5.38 37.75 9.83
C LEU A 17 5.73 39.07 9.16
N THR A 18 6.28 39.98 9.96
CA THR A 18 7.02 41.16 9.45
C THR A 18 8.44 40.74 9.07
N PHE A 19 8.85 41.16 7.91
CA PHE A 19 10.15 40.98 7.32
C PHE A 19 11.30 41.51 8.17
N ALA A 20 12.36 40.72 8.28
CA ALA A 20 13.72 41.22 8.46
C ALA A 20 14.65 40.50 7.50
N GLN A 21 15.11 41.23 6.54
CA GLN A 21 16.14 40.89 5.57
C GLN A 21 17.48 41.22 6.20
N GLU A 22 18.38 40.25 6.32
CA GLU A 22 19.81 40.52 6.47
C GLU A 22 20.64 39.48 5.71
N ARG A 23 21.56 40.05 4.95
CA ARG A 23 22.55 39.42 4.08
C ARG A 23 23.79 38.98 4.87
N ASP A 24 24.42 37.98 4.28
CA ASP A 24 25.87 37.67 4.23
C ASP A 24 26.59 37.17 5.48
N SER A 25 27.23 36.07 5.37
CA SER A 25 28.64 35.91 5.01
C SER A 25 29.16 34.50 5.32
N VAL A 26 29.92 33.99 4.39
CA VAL A 26 30.77 32.82 4.49
C VAL A 26 31.84 33.03 5.56
N ILE A 27 31.98 32.10 6.51
CA ILE A 27 33.24 31.90 7.23
C ILE A 27 33.51 30.39 7.33
N HIS A 28 34.60 30.01 6.67
CA HIS A 28 35.35 28.79 6.96
C HIS A 28 36.02 28.89 8.33
N SER A 29 36.00 27.86 9.12
CA SER A 29 37.16 27.15 9.66
C SER A 29 36.90 26.46 11.01
N ALA A 30 37.45 25.33 11.10
CA ALA A 30 38.40 24.71 12.03
C ALA A 30 37.79 23.70 13.03
N TYR A 31 38.19 22.48 12.79
CA TYR A 31 38.58 21.36 13.68
C TYR A 31 38.32 21.50 15.18
N GLY A 32 37.56 20.55 15.68
CA GLY A 32 37.51 20.10 17.06
C GLY A 32 36.90 18.72 17.16
N GLN A 33 37.73 17.73 17.50
CA GLN A 33 37.37 16.34 17.70
C GLN A 33 36.41 16.17 18.90
N ASP A 34 35.69 15.03 18.84
CA ASP A 34 34.87 14.39 19.87
C ASP A 34 33.43 14.87 20.02
N SER A 35 32.62 14.20 19.21
CA SER A 35 31.36 13.54 19.64
C SER A 35 30.77 12.85 18.43
N VAL A 36 30.44 11.57 18.56
CA VAL A 36 29.61 10.82 17.62
C VAL A 36 28.24 11.49 17.60
N SER A 37 28.14 12.55 16.84
CA SER A 37 26.85 13.17 16.48
C SER A 37 26.15 12.19 15.57
N CYS A 38 25.05 11.61 16.03
CA CYS A 38 24.03 11.08 15.14
C CYS A 38 23.77 12.13 14.06
N MET A 39 24.41 11.99 12.91
CA MET A 39 24.02 12.76 11.73
C MET A 39 22.62 12.30 11.35
N MET A 40 21.65 13.08 11.75
CA MET A 40 20.27 12.85 11.35
C MET A 40 20.15 13.00 9.84
N GLU A 41 19.37 12.16 9.30
CA GLU A 41 18.79 12.07 7.96
C GLU A 41 18.18 13.40 7.43
N VAL A 42 18.97 14.46 7.36
CA VAL A 42 18.56 15.78 6.85
C VAL A 42 18.54 15.80 5.31
N SER A 43 19.24 14.87 4.67
CA SER A 43 19.42 14.88 3.20
C SER A 43 18.20 14.37 2.39
N VAL A 44 17.15 13.86 3.03
CA VAL A 44 15.99 13.28 2.32
C VAL A 44 14.93 14.33 1.99
N TYR A 45 14.84 15.41 2.74
CA TYR A 45 13.76 16.40 2.59
C TYR A 45 13.94 17.34 1.38
N ALA A 46 15.15 17.76 1.07
CA ALA A 46 15.40 18.71 -0.01
C ALA A 46 15.07 18.21 -1.44
N ARG A 47 14.98 16.90 -1.67
CA ARG A 47 14.64 16.33 -2.98
C ARG A 47 13.13 16.11 -3.20
N ARG A 48 12.29 16.23 -2.20
CA ARG A 48 10.85 15.91 -2.30
C ARG A 48 10.06 16.94 -3.11
N SER A 49 10.42 18.22 -3.07
CA SER A 49 9.74 19.26 -3.85
C SER A 49 9.98 19.13 -5.35
N GLU A 50 10.94 18.31 -5.75
CA GLU A 50 11.32 18.09 -7.15
C GLU A 50 10.52 16.98 -7.85
N GLU A 51 9.77 16.15 -7.12
CA GLU A 51 8.98 15.08 -7.73
C GLU A 51 7.72 15.63 -8.41
N ILE A 52 7.52 15.33 -9.72
CA ILE A 52 6.31 15.72 -10.48
C ILE A 52 5.06 15.09 -9.83
N VAL A 53 5.16 13.83 -9.39
CA VAL A 53 4.15 13.13 -8.59
C VAL A 53 4.74 12.90 -7.21
N PRO A 54 4.35 13.66 -6.20
CA PRO A 54 4.90 13.46 -4.86
C PRO A 54 4.40 12.15 -4.29
N SER A 55 5.31 11.46 -3.65
CA SER A 55 4.98 10.26 -2.88
C SER A 55 4.62 10.60 -1.44
N GLN A 56 3.73 9.80 -0.86
CA GLN A 56 3.64 9.66 0.58
C GLN A 56 4.63 8.59 1.00
N ARG A 57 5.49 8.87 1.99
CA ARG A 57 6.56 7.94 2.38
C ARG A 57 6.60 7.71 3.88
N LEU A 58 6.83 6.46 4.25
CA LEU A 58 7.15 6.02 5.61
C LEU A 58 8.51 5.34 5.57
N SER A 59 9.51 5.90 6.24
CA SER A 59 10.86 5.37 6.29
C SER A 59 11.54 5.67 7.62
N GLY A 60 12.65 4.97 7.91
CA GLY A 60 13.49 5.21 9.08
C GLY A 60 12.72 5.25 10.39
N LYS A 61 13.04 6.23 11.25
CA LYS A 61 12.42 6.38 12.57
C LYS A 61 10.90 6.54 12.51
N ARG A 62 10.37 7.17 11.46
CA ARG A 62 8.93 7.33 11.27
C ARG A 62 8.23 6.00 11.09
N LEU A 63 8.77 5.10 10.28
CA LEU A 63 8.22 3.76 10.10
C LEU A 63 8.33 2.93 11.39
N GLU A 64 9.46 3.03 12.09
CA GLU A 64 9.70 2.33 13.36
C GLU A 64 8.82 2.85 14.50
N SER A 65 8.39 4.10 14.47
CA SER A 65 7.55 4.72 15.51
C SER A 65 6.07 4.34 15.41
N LEU A 66 5.62 3.83 14.28
CA LEU A 66 4.24 3.39 14.13
C LEU A 66 4.05 2.04 14.83
N SER A 67 2.97 1.91 15.60
CA SER A 67 2.56 0.66 16.24
C SER A 67 2.00 -0.32 15.20
N SER A 68 2.78 -0.57 14.14
CA SER A 68 2.37 -1.36 12.97
C SER A 68 3.08 -2.70 12.97
N PHE A 69 2.32 -3.77 12.73
CA PHE A 69 2.85 -5.12 12.66
C PHE A 69 3.25 -5.52 11.22
N SER A 70 2.49 -5.05 10.25
CA SER A 70 2.67 -5.34 8.82
C SER A 70 2.70 -4.08 7.97
N VAL A 71 3.09 -4.23 6.70
CA VAL A 71 3.02 -3.16 5.70
C VAL A 71 1.59 -2.61 5.58
N ALA A 72 0.56 -3.47 5.60
CA ALA A 72 -0.83 -3.02 5.58
C ALA A 72 -1.17 -2.10 6.76
N ASP A 73 -0.71 -2.45 7.97
CA ASP A 73 -0.99 -1.64 9.16
C ASP A 73 -0.31 -0.26 9.07
N ALA A 74 0.92 -0.20 8.55
CA ALA A 74 1.62 1.07 8.33
C ALA A 74 0.93 1.95 7.28
N MET A 75 0.31 1.35 6.27
CA MET A 75 -0.37 2.10 5.21
C MET A 75 -1.68 2.77 5.64
N ARG A 76 -2.22 2.44 6.82
CA ARG A 76 -3.39 3.16 7.40
C ARG A 76 -3.11 4.65 7.66
N TYR A 77 -1.84 5.03 7.73
CA TYR A 77 -1.39 6.40 7.97
C TYR A 77 -1.16 7.20 6.68
N PHE A 78 -1.50 6.65 5.51
CA PHE A 78 -1.48 7.39 4.25
C PHE A 78 -2.86 7.98 3.94
N SER A 79 -2.90 9.20 3.39
CA SER A 79 -4.14 9.78 2.90
C SER A 79 -4.64 9.04 1.66
N GLY A 80 -5.95 8.96 1.48
CA GLY A 80 -6.59 8.28 0.34
C GLY A 80 -6.55 6.76 0.40
N VAL A 81 -6.01 6.16 1.46
CA VAL A 81 -5.90 4.71 1.61
C VAL A 81 -7.00 4.17 2.51
N GLN A 82 -7.68 3.13 2.02
CA GLN A 82 -8.65 2.34 2.77
C GLN A 82 -8.11 0.92 2.94
N ILE A 83 -8.07 0.43 4.17
CA ILE A 83 -7.69 -0.96 4.47
C ILE A 83 -8.95 -1.78 4.70
N LYS A 84 -9.08 -2.89 3.97
CA LYS A 84 -10.05 -3.94 4.27
C LYS A 84 -9.33 -5.01 5.08
N ASP A 85 -9.71 -5.14 6.35
CA ASP A 85 -9.13 -6.08 7.31
C ASP A 85 -10.22 -7.09 7.74
N TYR A 86 -9.97 -8.36 7.49
CA TYR A 86 -10.92 -9.46 7.76
C TYR A 86 -10.71 -10.11 9.13
N GLY A 87 -9.96 -9.48 10.00
CA GLY A 87 -9.90 -9.82 11.41
C GLY A 87 -8.52 -10.21 11.95
N GLY A 88 -7.96 -9.36 12.81
CA GLY A 88 -6.85 -9.65 13.67
C GLY A 88 -5.49 -9.87 12.99
N VAL A 89 -4.61 -10.65 13.65
CA VAL A 89 -3.22 -10.86 13.21
C VAL A 89 -3.16 -11.72 11.94
N GLY A 90 -4.00 -12.76 11.83
CA GLY A 90 -4.04 -13.70 10.70
C GLY A 90 -4.98 -13.28 9.56
N GLY A 91 -5.72 -12.17 9.69
CA GLY A 91 -6.69 -11.73 8.70
C GLY A 91 -6.05 -11.30 7.39
N LEU A 92 -6.76 -11.55 6.28
CA LEU A 92 -6.42 -10.97 4.99
C LEU A 92 -6.50 -9.45 5.07
N LYS A 93 -5.47 -8.74 4.58
CA LYS A 93 -5.43 -7.28 4.54
C LYS A 93 -5.16 -6.78 3.13
N THR A 94 -6.17 -6.17 2.54
CA THR A 94 -6.06 -5.54 1.23
C THR A 94 -6.23 -4.04 1.33
N ILE A 95 -5.67 -3.31 0.37
CA ILE A 95 -5.75 -1.86 0.33
C ILE A 95 -6.47 -1.39 -0.92
N ASP A 96 -7.19 -0.30 -0.78
CA ASP A 96 -7.83 0.44 -1.85
C ASP A 96 -7.34 1.89 -1.79
N ILE A 97 -6.94 2.45 -2.93
CA ILE A 97 -6.50 3.84 -3.03
C ILE A 97 -7.53 4.61 -3.84
N ARG A 98 -8.01 5.73 -3.28
CA ARG A 98 -8.97 6.63 -3.95
C ARG A 98 -10.20 5.90 -4.49
N SER A 99 -10.68 4.89 -3.78
CA SER A 99 -11.89 4.12 -4.13
C SER A 99 -11.87 3.43 -5.51
N MET A 100 -10.67 3.26 -6.08
CA MET A 100 -10.51 2.61 -7.39
C MET A 100 -10.75 1.10 -7.30
N GLY A 101 -10.59 0.52 -6.13
CA GLY A 101 -10.61 -0.92 -5.87
C GLY A 101 -9.21 -1.52 -5.78
N THR A 102 -9.11 -2.60 -5.02
CA THR A 102 -7.83 -3.26 -4.71
C THR A 102 -7.09 -3.79 -5.95
N ASN A 103 -7.82 -4.12 -7.01
CA ASN A 103 -7.27 -4.70 -8.24
C ASN A 103 -6.64 -3.67 -9.21
N HIS A 104 -6.80 -2.38 -8.94
CA HIS A 104 -6.20 -1.30 -9.74
C HIS A 104 -4.82 -0.88 -9.24
N MET A 105 -4.36 -1.47 -8.14
CA MET A 105 -3.11 -1.10 -7.50
C MET A 105 -1.93 -1.94 -7.96
N GLY A 106 -0.79 -1.27 -8.15
CA GLY A 106 0.51 -1.92 -8.26
C GLY A 106 1.21 -2.01 -6.90
N VAL A 107 1.62 -3.21 -6.49
CA VAL A 107 2.50 -3.40 -5.33
C VAL A 107 3.86 -3.83 -5.86
N PHE A 108 4.89 -3.03 -5.59
CA PHE A 108 6.26 -3.27 -6.06
C PHE A 108 7.15 -3.60 -4.87
N TYR A 109 7.85 -4.71 -4.95
CA TYR A 109 8.80 -5.17 -3.94
C TYR A 109 10.21 -5.09 -4.51
N ASP A 110 11.02 -4.18 -3.95
CA ASP A 110 12.35 -3.82 -4.48
C ASP A 110 12.36 -3.51 -5.98
N GLY A 111 11.33 -2.81 -6.46
CA GLY A 111 11.24 -2.31 -7.84
C GLY A 111 10.58 -3.26 -8.84
N ILE A 112 10.20 -4.47 -8.45
CA ILE A 112 9.50 -5.43 -9.32
C ILE A 112 8.10 -5.70 -8.77
N GLN A 113 7.09 -5.62 -9.65
CA GLN A 113 5.70 -5.79 -9.25
C GLN A 113 5.42 -7.22 -8.77
N LEU A 114 4.73 -7.32 -7.63
CA LEU A 114 4.12 -8.56 -7.18
C LEU A 114 2.83 -8.77 -7.98
N GLY A 115 2.82 -9.80 -8.80
CA GLY A 115 1.67 -10.18 -9.62
C GLY A 115 0.78 -11.18 -8.91
N ASN A 116 -0.52 -11.12 -9.18
CA ASN A 116 -1.45 -12.20 -8.88
C ASN A 116 -2.50 -12.24 -9.99
N ALA A 117 -2.28 -13.08 -11.00
CA ALA A 117 -3.22 -13.23 -12.11
C ALA A 117 -4.49 -13.99 -11.70
N GLN A 118 -4.45 -14.76 -10.61
CA GLN A 118 -5.58 -15.52 -10.11
C GLN A 118 -6.70 -14.59 -9.63
N ASN A 119 -6.42 -13.70 -8.68
CA ASN A 119 -7.45 -12.84 -8.05
C ASN A 119 -7.11 -11.35 -8.04
N GLY A 120 -5.95 -10.95 -8.56
CA GLY A 120 -5.52 -9.56 -8.64
C GLY A 120 -5.12 -8.91 -7.30
N LEU A 121 -5.14 -9.67 -6.21
CA LEU A 121 -4.94 -9.15 -4.85
C LEU A 121 -3.55 -9.50 -4.32
N VAL A 122 -2.93 -8.56 -3.63
CA VAL A 122 -1.73 -8.77 -2.83
C VAL A 122 -2.07 -8.58 -1.35
N ASP A 123 -1.93 -9.64 -0.55
CA ASP A 123 -2.10 -9.57 0.91
C ASP A 123 -0.90 -8.85 1.52
N LEU A 124 -1.07 -7.58 1.87
CA LEU A 124 -0.01 -6.77 2.50
C LEU A 124 0.18 -7.09 3.99
N GLY A 125 -0.72 -7.86 4.60
CA GLY A 125 -0.58 -8.35 5.97
C GLY A 125 0.58 -9.33 6.13
N ARG A 126 0.98 -10.03 5.07
CA ARG A 126 2.08 -11.00 5.08
C ARG A 126 3.49 -10.38 5.06
N PHE A 127 3.63 -9.08 4.77
CA PHE A 127 4.94 -8.41 4.75
C PHE A 127 5.22 -7.75 6.10
N SER A 128 6.21 -8.28 6.83
CA SER A 128 6.69 -7.71 8.07
C SER A 128 7.50 -6.43 7.81
N LEU A 129 7.48 -5.52 8.78
CA LEU A 129 8.26 -4.28 8.73
C LEU A 129 9.72 -4.45 9.14
N ASP A 130 10.12 -5.60 9.70
CA ASP A 130 11.47 -5.80 10.26
C ASP A 130 12.60 -5.65 9.24
N ASN A 131 12.33 -6.06 7.99
CA ASN A 131 13.28 -5.91 6.87
C ASN A 131 12.90 -4.78 5.89
N VAL A 132 11.89 -3.95 6.20
CA VAL A 132 11.48 -2.85 5.34
C VAL A 132 12.22 -1.57 5.71
N GLU A 133 12.80 -0.90 4.73
CA GLU A 133 13.45 0.41 4.86
C GLU A 133 12.48 1.56 4.56
N GLU A 134 11.64 1.37 3.55
CA GLU A 134 10.70 2.40 3.09
C GLU A 134 9.43 1.79 2.49
N ILE A 135 8.31 2.42 2.75
CA ILE A 135 7.05 2.24 2.04
C ILE A 135 6.72 3.57 1.39
N ALA A 136 6.55 3.59 0.06
CA ALA A 136 6.18 4.78 -0.69
C ALA A 136 4.90 4.54 -1.48
N LEU A 137 3.96 5.48 -1.39
CA LEU A 137 2.72 5.48 -2.14
C LEU A 137 2.73 6.61 -3.16
N TYR A 138 2.44 6.28 -4.42
CA TYR A 138 2.26 7.24 -5.51
C TYR A 138 0.81 7.18 -6.01
N ASN A 139 0.17 8.33 -6.08
CA ASN A 139 -1.14 8.47 -6.73
C ASN A 139 -0.93 8.55 -8.24
N GLY A 140 -1.17 7.45 -8.95
CA GLY A 140 -0.89 7.31 -10.37
C GLY A 140 0.34 6.45 -10.64
N GLN A 141 1.49 7.04 -10.93
CA GLN A 141 2.75 6.35 -11.19
C GLN A 141 3.92 7.04 -10.49
N LYS A 142 5.03 6.34 -10.39
CA LYS A 142 6.28 6.88 -9.84
C LYS A 142 6.74 8.09 -10.64
N ALA A 143 7.29 9.09 -9.96
CA ALA A 143 7.74 10.35 -10.54
C ALA A 143 8.96 10.24 -11.48
N GLN A 144 9.67 9.11 -11.47
CA GLN A 144 10.86 8.93 -12.29
C GLN A 144 10.48 8.40 -13.68
N ILE A 145 11.05 9.01 -14.73
CA ILE A 145 10.83 8.55 -16.10
C ILE A 145 11.50 7.18 -16.36
N PHE A 146 12.68 6.92 -15.78
CA PHE A 146 13.40 5.66 -15.96
C PHE A 146 12.78 4.55 -15.12
N GLN A 147 11.91 3.76 -15.75
CA GLN A 147 11.18 2.66 -15.11
C GLN A 147 10.70 1.64 -16.14
N PRO A 148 10.39 0.39 -15.72
CA PRO A 148 9.76 -0.63 -16.57
C PRO A 148 8.41 -0.20 -17.13
N ALA A 149 7.96 -0.85 -18.21
CA ALA A 149 6.68 -0.54 -18.85
C ALA A 149 5.50 -0.76 -17.91
N ARG A 150 5.57 -1.75 -17.05
CA ARG A 150 4.51 -2.10 -16.08
C ARG A 150 4.21 -1.00 -15.05
N ASP A 151 5.22 -0.21 -14.68
CA ASP A 151 5.07 0.88 -13.70
C ASP A 151 4.13 2.00 -14.22
N TYR A 152 3.93 2.10 -15.54
CA TYR A 152 3.02 3.06 -16.16
C TYR A 152 1.54 2.62 -16.11
N GLY A 153 1.24 1.33 -15.82
CA GLY A 153 -0.08 0.73 -15.98
C GLY A 153 -1.04 0.81 -14.79
N THR A 154 -0.62 1.36 -13.64
CA THR A 154 -1.38 1.30 -12.38
C THR A 154 -2.09 2.61 -12.04
N SER A 155 -3.23 2.54 -11.31
CA SER A 155 -3.95 3.72 -10.82
C SER A 155 -3.30 4.36 -9.60
N GLY A 156 -2.65 3.54 -8.80
CA GLY A 156 -1.83 3.88 -7.65
C GLY A 156 -0.76 2.82 -7.47
N SER A 157 0.39 3.19 -6.93
CA SER A 157 1.55 2.31 -6.81
C SER A 157 2.13 2.36 -5.41
N VAL A 158 2.29 1.20 -4.80
CA VAL A 158 2.96 1.02 -3.52
C VAL A 158 4.32 0.40 -3.77
N TYR A 159 5.37 1.08 -3.35
CA TYR A 159 6.73 0.57 -3.41
C TYR A 159 7.20 0.21 -2.01
N ILE A 160 7.51 -1.07 -1.82
CA ILE A 160 8.10 -1.61 -0.60
C ILE A 160 9.57 -1.82 -0.90
N ARG A 161 10.43 -1.08 -0.22
CA ARG A 161 11.87 -1.22 -0.36
C ARG A 161 12.44 -1.88 0.90
N THR A 162 13.15 -2.99 0.71
CA THR A 162 13.83 -3.68 1.81
C THR A 162 15.16 -3.00 2.14
N ARG A 163 15.64 -3.26 3.34
CA ARG A 163 16.91 -2.71 3.82
C ARG A 163 18.08 -3.20 2.98
N ARG A 164 18.94 -2.26 2.57
CA ARG A 164 20.24 -2.58 1.96
C ARG A 164 21.31 -2.55 3.03
N PRO A 165 22.22 -3.54 3.04
CA PRO A 165 23.32 -3.59 4.00
C PRO A 165 24.16 -2.31 3.98
N ARG A 166 24.36 -1.71 5.14
CA ARG A 166 25.26 -0.57 5.35
C ARG A 166 26.17 -0.92 6.51
N PHE A 167 27.49 -0.82 6.27
CA PHE A 167 28.47 -1.22 7.24
C PHE A 167 29.28 -0.01 7.70
N GLU A 168 29.51 0.09 8.99
CA GLU A 168 30.46 1.03 9.57
C GLU A 168 31.88 0.70 9.13
N GLU A 169 32.80 1.63 9.25
CA GLU A 169 34.18 1.41 8.92
C GLU A 169 34.78 0.30 9.81
N GLY A 170 35.46 -0.65 9.18
CA GLY A 170 36.04 -1.81 9.87
C GLY A 170 35.06 -2.97 10.15
N LYS A 171 33.73 -2.80 9.99
CA LYS A 171 32.75 -3.89 10.14
C LYS A 171 32.43 -4.52 8.79
N ASN A 172 32.34 -5.86 8.77
CA ASN A 172 31.97 -6.64 7.59
C ASN A 172 30.64 -7.41 7.76
N HIS A 173 30.05 -7.38 8.94
CA HIS A 173 28.79 -8.05 9.22
C HIS A 173 27.95 -7.21 10.19
N ASN A 174 26.64 -7.29 10.04
CA ASN A 174 25.66 -6.79 10.99
C ASN A 174 24.69 -7.92 11.33
N LEU A 175 24.27 -7.98 12.56
CA LEU A 175 23.26 -8.92 13.03
C LEU A 175 22.15 -8.13 13.73
N ARG A 176 20.91 -8.39 13.35
CA ARG A 176 19.72 -7.85 14.01
C ARG A 176 18.81 -9.01 14.39
N ALA A 177 18.43 -9.07 15.65
CA ALA A 177 17.46 -10.01 16.16
C ALA A 177 16.34 -9.25 16.83
N SER A 178 15.09 -9.67 16.64
CA SER A 178 13.98 -9.12 17.42
C SER A 178 13.04 -10.23 17.88
N LEU A 179 12.40 -9.97 19.01
CA LEU A 179 11.30 -10.80 19.54
C LEU A 179 10.15 -9.87 19.88
N LYS A 180 8.99 -10.14 19.26
CA LYS A 180 7.73 -9.46 19.58
C LYS A 180 6.77 -10.47 20.17
N GLY A 181 6.03 -10.03 21.21
CA GLY A 181 5.01 -10.85 21.84
C GLY A 181 3.89 -9.99 22.40
N GLY A 182 2.76 -10.60 22.73
CA GLY A 182 1.65 -9.83 23.29
C GLY A 182 0.30 -10.51 23.23
N SER A 183 -0.74 -9.70 23.19
CA SER A 183 -2.12 -10.18 23.09
C SER A 183 -2.32 -11.14 21.93
N PHE A 184 -3.30 -12.03 22.05
CA PHE A 184 -3.64 -13.06 21.05
C PHE A 184 -2.62 -14.20 20.96
N ASP A 185 -1.85 -14.41 22.06
CA ASP A 185 -0.74 -15.35 22.12
C ASP A 185 0.29 -15.11 21.00
N LEU A 186 0.48 -13.83 20.64
CA LEU A 186 1.40 -13.44 19.58
C LEU A 186 2.84 -13.74 20.00
N ILE A 187 3.55 -14.45 19.13
CA ILE A 187 4.99 -14.60 19.17
C ILE A 187 5.57 -14.37 17.76
N ASN A 188 6.54 -13.48 17.64
CA ASN A 188 7.17 -13.17 16.36
C ASN A 188 8.67 -12.91 16.55
N PRO A 189 9.50 -13.97 16.56
CA PRO A 189 10.95 -13.83 16.43
C PRO A 189 11.35 -13.48 15.00
N SER A 190 12.34 -12.61 14.85
CA SER A 190 12.97 -12.31 13.57
C SER A 190 14.48 -12.20 13.70
N LEU A 191 15.19 -12.56 12.62
CA LEU A 191 16.64 -12.49 12.51
C LEU A 191 17.02 -11.94 11.15
N THR A 192 17.92 -10.98 11.10
CA THR A 192 18.53 -10.48 9.87
C THR A 192 20.05 -10.48 10.02
N TRP A 193 20.73 -11.14 9.10
CA TRP A 193 22.16 -11.18 8.98
C TRP A 193 22.59 -10.52 7.69
N GLU A 194 23.52 -9.55 7.79
CA GLU A 194 24.09 -8.84 6.66
C GLU A 194 25.60 -9.10 6.62
N GLN A 195 26.14 -9.36 5.43
CA GLN A 195 27.54 -9.66 5.22
C GLN A 195 28.12 -8.85 4.06
N ARG A 196 29.25 -8.21 4.29
CA ARG A 196 30.11 -7.64 3.26
C ARG A 196 31.13 -8.68 2.83
N TRP A 197 31.07 -9.12 1.59
CA TRP A 197 31.99 -10.07 1.01
C TRP A 197 33.19 -9.38 0.37
N SER A 198 32.97 -8.20 -0.19
CA SER A 198 33.98 -7.35 -0.78
C SER A 198 33.56 -5.88 -0.77
N LYS A 199 34.41 -4.97 -1.24
CA LYS A 199 34.00 -3.55 -1.44
C LYS A 199 32.83 -3.38 -2.42
N ARG A 200 32.55 -4.40 -3.23
CA ARG A 200 31.55 -4.36 -4.30
C ARG A 200 30.34 -5.27 -4.07
N ILE A 201 30.43 -6.25 -3.18
CA ILE A 201 29.39 -7.27 -2.99
C ILE A 201 29.01 -7.37 -1.53
N SER A 202 27.72 -7.34 -1.26
CA SER A 202 27.14 -7.59 0.04
C SER A 202 25.90 -8.47 -0.06
N SER A 203 25.53 -9.12 1.01
CA SER A 203 24.32 -9.95 1.09
C SER A 203 23.54 -9.67 2.36
N SER A 204 22.25 -9.99 2.33
CA SER A 204 21.35 -9.96 3.47
C SER A 204 20.52 -11.24 3.49
N LEU A 205 20.41 -11.86 4.65
CA LEU A 205 19.52 -12.97 4.92
C LEU A 205 18.60 -12.57 6.07
N SER A 206 17.29 -12.58 5.83
CA SER A 206 16.27 -12.26 6.84
C SER A 206 15.29 -13.43 6.98
N ALA A 207 14.98 -13.81 8.21
CA ALA A 207 13.99 -14.83 8.51
C ALA A 207 13.11 -14.37 9.67
N ASP A 208 11.81 -14.65 9.60
CA ASP A 208 10.89 -14.45 10.69
C ASP A 208 9.81 -15.54 10.75
N TYR A 209 9.33 -15.75 11.95
CA TYR A 209 8.20 -16.62 12.25
C TYR A 209 7.11 -15.80 12.93
N THR A 210 5.86 -16.06 12.61
CA THR A 210 4.71 -15.49 13.31
C THR A 210 3.79 -16.60 13.77
N GLY A 211 3.53 -16.65 15.07
CA GLY A 211 2.51 -17.50 15.66
C GLY A 211 1.53 -16.66 16.47
N ALA A 212 0.24 -16.88 16.29
CA ALA A 212 -0.80 -16.25 17.10
C ALA A 212 -2.05 -17.12 17.15
N SER A 213 -2.77 -17.11 18.28
CA SER A 213 -4.08 -17.78 18.39
C SER A 213 -5.20 -16.95 17.76
N GLY A 214 -4.99 -15.65 17.59
CA GLY A 214 -5.99 -14.74 17.07
C GLY A 214 -7.27 -14.63 17.91
N LYS A 215 -7.25 -15.09 19.17
CA LYS A 215 -8.40 -15.07 20.07
C LYS A 215 -8.54 -13.73 20.74
N TYR A 216 -9.71 -13.07 20.61
CA TYR A 216 -10.04 -11.83 21.30
C TYR A 216 -11.51 -11.74 21.63
N ARG A 217 -11.86 -10.97 22.65
CA ARG A 217 -13.26 -10.68 23.00
C ARG A 217 -13.82 -9.64 22.05
N PHE A 218 -15.06 -9.84 21.63
CA PHE A 218 -15.83 -8.90 20.84
C PHE A 218 -17.26 -8.86 21.35
N ARG A 219 -17.98 -7.76 21.07
CA ARG A 219 -19.43 -7.63 21.29
C ARG A 219 -20.10 -7.60 19.93
N TYR A 220 -21.07 -8.48 19.73
CA TYR A 220 -21.95 -8.49 18.55
C TYR A 220 -23.33 -8.06 18.97
N ARG A 221 -23.74 -6.88 18.50
CA ARG A 221 -25.07 -6.35 18.76
C ARG A 221 -25.79 -6.09 17.45
N ARG A 222 -26.97 -6.67 17.29
CA ARG A 222 -27.83 -6.44 16.12
C ARG A 222 -29.19 -5.94 16.56
N VAL A 223 -29.61 -4.85 15.93
CA VAL A 223 -30.93 -4.24 16.13
C VAL A 223 -31.76 -4.46 14.88
N LEU A 224 -32.95 -4.94 15.03
CA LEU A 224 -33.92 -5.12 13.94
C LEU A 224 -34.41 -3.74 13.42
N PRO A 225 -34.99 -3.65 12.21
CA PRO A 225 -35.58 -2.41 11.70
C PRO A 225 -36.64 -1.82 12.63
N SER A 226 -37.31 -2.66 13.43
CA SER A 226 -38.29 -2.25 14.49
C SER A 226 -37.66 -1.53 15.68
N GLY A 227 -36.31 -1.46 15.78
CA GLY A 227 -35.58 -0.92 16.93
C GLY A 227 -35.35 -1.94 18.06
N GLN A 228 -35.91 -3.14 17.97
CA GLN A 228 -35.67 -4.21 18.95
C GLN A 228 -34.27 -4.81 18.79
N VAL A 229 -33.65 -5.16 19.93
CA VAL A 229 -32.34 -5.87 19.92
C VAL A 229 -32.58 -7.34 19.62
N ALA A 230 -32.13 -7.78 18.46
CA ALA A 230 -32.18 -9.19 18.07
C ALA A 230 -31.12 -10.02 18.82
N TRP A 231 -29.91 -9.48 18.90
CA TRP A 231 -28.79 -10.10 19.64
C TRP A 231 -27.94 -9.04 20.30
N ASP A 232 -27.44 -9.33 21.49
CA ASP A 232 -26.39 -8.58 22.18
C ASP A 232 -25.51 -9.60 22.89
N THR A 233 -24.49 -10.08 22.18
CA THR A 233 -23.64 -11.19 22.58
C THR A 233 -22.21 -10.69 22.78
N THR A 234 -21.59 -11.04 23.91
CA THR A 234 -20.15 -10.89 24.11
C THR A 234 -19.54 -12.27 24.06
N ALA A 235 -18.63 -12.49 23.13
CA ALA A 235 -18.01 -13.78 22.87
C ALA A 235 -16.51 -13.65 22.59
N VAL A 236 -15.85 -14.79 22.44
CA VAL A 236 -14.43 -14.85 22.03
C VAL A 236 -14.36 -15.27 20.57
N ARG A 237 -13.74 -14.43 19.74
CA ARG A 237 -13.45 -14.76 18.34
C ARG A 237 -12.54 -15.97 18.29
N GLN A 238 -12.88 -16.91 17.42
CA GLN A 238 -12.15 -18.17 17.23
C GLN A 238 -11.75 -18.32 15.78
N ASN A 239 -10.86 -19.27 15.49
CA ASN A 239 -10.37 -19.58 14.16
C ASN A 239 -9.75 -18.36 13.45
N GLY A 240 -9.05 -17.51 14.21
CA GLY A 240 -8.25 -16.40 13.70
C GLY A 240 -6.75 -16.66 13.87
N ASP A 241 -6.39 -17.91 14.15
CA ASP A 241 -5.01 -18.33 14.36
C ASP A 241 -4.19 -18.25 13.06
N ILE A 242 -2.89 -18.01 13.24
CA ILE A 242 -1.91 -18.03 12.17
C ILE A 242 -0.60 -18.66 12.64
N ARG A 243 0.01 -19.42 11.76
CA ARG A 243 1.41 -19.81 11.81
C ARG A 243 2.02 -19.50 10.47
N SER A 244 3.06 -18.71 10.45
CA SER A 244 3.75 -18.39 9.20
C SER A 244 5.25 -18.32 9.39
N PHE A 245 5.97 -18.66 8.34
CA PHE A 245 7.42 -18.58 8.27
C PHE A 245 7.81 -17.89 6.96
N ARG A 246 8.77 -16.96 7.05
CA ARG A 246 9.29 -16.23 5.89
C ARG A 246 10.79 -16.21 5.91
N VAL A 247 11.38 -16.35 4.72
CA VAL A 247 12.82 -16.19 4.48
C VAL A 247 13.04 -15.33 3.26
N GLU A 248 13.95 -14.39 3.37
CA GLU A 248 14.42 -13.55 2.28
C GLU A 248 15.92 -13.57 2.22
N ALA A 249 16.48 -13.92 1.06
CA ALA A 249 17.91 -13.83 0.78
C ALA A 249 18.13 -12.81 -0.34
N SER A 250 19.04 -11.87 -0.13
CA SER A 250 19.37 -10.84 -1.12
C SER A 250 20.88 -10.71 -1.29
N VAL A 251 21.30 -10.48 -2.52
CA VAL A 251 22.68 -10.15 -2.85
C VAL A 251 22.69 -8.85 -3.64
N PHE A 252 23.59 -7.95 -3.28
CA PHE A 252 23.76 -6.64 -3.90
C PHE A 252 25.18 -6.50 -4.42
N GLY A 253 25.29 -5.98 -5.62
CA GLY A 253 26.60 -5.75 -6.23
C GLY A 253 26.69 -4.39 -6.91
N ASN A 254 27.88 -3.80 -6.85
CA ASN A 254 28.23 -2.58 -7.56
C ASN A 254 29.30 -2.91 -8.60
N THR A 255 29.09 -2.49 -9.83
CA THR A 255 30.09 -2.48 -10.90
C THR A 255 30.66 -1.07 -11.05
N GLN A 256 31.63 -0.85 -11.91
CA GLN A 256 32.15 0.50 -12.18
C GLN A 256 31.05 1.42 -12.69
N ASP A 257 30.20 0.91 -13.60
CA ASP A 257 29.19 1.70 -14.32
C ASP A 257 27.76 1.28 -13.97
N GLY A 258 27.53 0.65 -12.81
CA GLY A 258 26.16 0.20 -12.51
C GLY A 258 26.03 -0.58 -11.22
N THR A 259 24.81 -1.04 -11.00
CA THR A 259 24.41 -1.80 -9.82
C THR A 259 23.54 -2.98 -10.21
N TRP A 260 23.64 -4.07 -9.47
CA TRP A 260 22.73 -5.20 -9.60
C TRP A 260 22.29 -5.72 -8.24
N ASN A 261 21.16 -6.34 -8.22
CA ASN A 261 20.66 -7.07 -7.07
C ASN A 261 19.96 -8.35 -7.52
N ALA A 262 19.98 -9.34 -6.66
CA ALA A 262 19.20 -10.55 -6.80
C ALA A 262 18.57 -10.89 -5.44
N LYS A 263 17.34 -11.39 -5.46
CA LYS A 263 16.57 -11.74 -4.27
C LYS A 263 15.83 -13.04 -4.48
N ALA A 264 15.79 -13.87 -3.44
CA ALA A 264 14.89 -14.99 -3.29
C ALA A 264 14.03 -14.77 -2.07
N TYR A 265 12.73 -15.07 -2.17
CA TYR A 265 11.72 -14.94 -1.15
C TYR A 265 10.93 -16.23 -1.02
N TYR A 266 10.73 -16.68 0.19
CA TYR A 266 9.88 -17.81 0.51
C TYR A 266 8.96 -17.47 1.68
N TYR A 267 7.70 -17.82 1.55
CA TYR A 267 6.69 -17.67 2.59
C TYR A 267 5.81 -18.93 2.64
N ASP A 268 5.60 -19.44 3.83
CA ASP A 268 4.69 -20.57 4.11
C ASP A 268 3.78 -20.17 5.26
N SER A 269 2.47 -20.40 5.14
CA SER A 269 1.54 -20.11 6.21
C SER A 269 0.37 -21.08 6.26
N GLU A 270 -0.12 -21.28 7.46
CA GLU A 270 -1.40 -21.87 7.78
C GLU A 270 -2.19 -20.89 8.64
N ARG A 271 -3.43 -20.61 8.26
CA ARG A 271 -4.31 -19.71 9.02
C ARG A 271 -5.75 -20.18 9.04
N GLY A 272 -6.42 -19.91 10.16
CA GLY A 272 -7.85 -20.00 10.26
C GLY A 272 -8.51 -18.77 9.62
N ILE A 273 -9.69 -18.95 9.07
CA ILE A 273 -10.54 -17.86 8.56
C ILE A 273 -11.76 -17.77 9.48
N PRO A 274 -11.83 -16.72 10.32
CA PRO A 274 -12.87 -16.63 11.32
C PRO A 274 -14.28 -16.40 10.75
N GLY A 275 -14.41 -16.03 9.46
CA GLY A 275 -15.68 -15.82 8.78
C GLY A 275 -16.49 -14.62 9.29
N ALA A 276 -17.60 -14.28 8.65
CA ALA A 276 -18.53 -13.26 9.11
C ALA A 276 -19.43 -13.80 10.23
N ILE A 277 -19.86 -12.94 11.17
CA ILE A 277 -20.85 -13.31 12.17
C ILE A 277 -22.23 -13.09 11.57
N VAL A 278 -22.93 -14.17 11.29
CA VAL A 278 -24.28 -14.13 10.73
C VAL A 278 -25.22 -14.90 11.69
N ASN A 279 -26.38 -14.31 12.01
CA ASN A 279 -27.38 -14.92 12.90
C ASN A 279 -26.79 -15.42 14.24
N ASN A 280 -25.88 -14.64 14.83
CA ASN A 280 -25.20 -14.98 16.08
C ASN A 280 -24.30 -16.22 16.00
N VAL A 281 -23.91 -16.65 14.80
CA VAL A 281 -22.94 -17.75 14.57
C VAL A 281 -21.57 -17.14 14.32
N TRP A 282 -20.60 -17.44 15.18
CA TRP A 282 -19.21 -16.92 15.12
C TRP A 282 -18.14 -18.01 15.16
N LYS A 283 -18.56 -19.27 15.17
CA LYS A 283 -17.64 -20.41 15.11
C LYS A 283 -17.59 -20.95 13.70
N HIS A 284 -16.50 -20.73 13.02
CA HIS A 284 -16.24 -21.20 11.67
C HIS A 284 -15.01 -22.10 11.68
N SER A 285 -14.90 -23.01 10.71
CA SER A 285 -13.81 -23.98 10.62
C SER A 285 -13.02 -23.85 9.31
N GLN A 286 -13.21 -22.76 8.59
CA GLN A 286 -12.52 -22.51 7.33
C GLN A 286 -11.03 -22.29 7.56
N ARG A 287 -10.19 -22.86 6.68
CA ARG A 287 -8.74 -22.73 6.79
C ARG A 287 -8.11 -22.44 5.44
N GLN A 288 -6.96 -21.79 5.48
CA GLN A 288 -6.16 -21.49 4.30
C GLN A 288 -4.68 -21.80 4.57
N TRP A 289 -4.04 -22.37 3.56
CA TRP A 289 -2.59 -22.61 3.49
C TRP A 289 -2.06 -21.87 2.28
N ASP A 290 -0.98 -21.11 2.45
CA ASP A 290 -0.29 -20.39 1.38
C ASP A 290 1.17 -20.78 1.35
N ARG A 291 1.72 -21.01 0.15
CA ARG A 291 3.16 -21.13 -0.13
C ARG A 291 3.50 -20.26 -1.28
N ASN A 292 4.35 -19.29 -1.04
CA ASN A 292 4.75 -18.33 -2.06
C ASN A 292 6.26 -18.34 -2.19
N PHE A 293 6.74 -18.52 -3.40
CA PHE A 293 8.15 -18.42 -3.74
C PHE A 293 8.31 -17.46 -4.90
N PHE A 294 9.27 -16.55 -4.80
CA PHE A 294 9.75 -15.84 -5.97
C PHE A 294 11.27 -15.63 -5.90
N ALA A 295 11.87 -15.65 -7.09
CA ALA A 295 13.24 -15.21 -7.31
C ALA A 295 13.20 -14.05 -8.31
N GLN A 296 13.89 -12.96 -8.01
CA GLN A 296 13.94 -11.77 -8.84
C GLN A 296 15.33 -11.16 -8.88
N GLY A 297 15.63 -10.45 -9.97
CA GLY A 297 16.88 -9.73 -10.11
C GLY A 297 16.72 -8.50 -10.98
N GLN A 298 17.58 -7.53 -10.76
CA GLN A 298 17.64 -6.29 -11.50
C GLN A 298 19.09 -5.89 -11.73
N TRP A 299 19.40 -5.47 -12.93
CA TRP A 299 20.70 -4.93 -13.29
C TRP A 299 20.52 -3.61 -14.02
N THR A 300 21.14 -2.56 -13.50
CA THR A 300 21.16 -1.21 -14.10
C THR A 300 22.59 -0.90 -14.49
N LYS A 301 22.80 -0.46 -15.74
CA LYS A 301 24.11 -0.05 -16.24
C LYS A 301 24.05 1.34 -16.85
N HIS A 302 25.00 2.19 -16.51
CA HIS A 302 25.28 3.46 -17.15
C HIS A 302 26.31 3.20 -18.28
N VAL A 303 25.88 3.36 -19.52
CA VAL A 303 26.76 3.14 -20.69
C VAL A 303 27.52 4.41 -21.04
N SER A 304 26.85 5.55 -20.86
CA SER A 304 27.42 6.90 -21.00
C SER A 304 26.67 7.86 -20.06
N ASP A 305 27.13 9.11 -19.99
CA ASP A 305 26.46 10.17 -19.20
C ASP A 305 25.00 10.40 -19.65
N ARG A 306 24.69 10.10 -20.91
CA ARG A 306 23.37 10.31 -21.51
C ARG A 306 22.53 9.05 -21.67
N TYR A 307 23.12 7.87 -21.54
CA TYR A 307 22.41 6.60 -21.77
C TYR A 307 22.63 5.60 -20.66
N LYS A 308 21.54 5.10 -20.12
CA LYS A 308 21.52 3.99 -19.16
C LYS A 308 20.39 3.02 -19.49
N PHE A 309 20.58 1.78 -19.14
CA PHE A 309 19.54 0.77 -19.27
C PHE A 309 19.41 -0.08 -18.01
N GLN A 310 18.26 -0.71 -17.89
CA GLN A 310 17.93 -1.63 -16.81
C GLN A 310 17.32 -2.88 -17.41
N VAL A 311 17.74 -4.03 -16.89
CA VAL A 311 17.11 -5.33 -17.15
C VAL A 311 16.63 -5.90 -15.84
N SER A 312 15.41 -6.43 -15.83
CA SER A 312 14.80 -7.05 -14.65
C SER A 312 14.15 -8.36 -15.01
N GLY A 313 14.17 -9.30 -14.08
CA GLY A 313 13.51 -10.59 -14.25
C GLY A 313 12.94 -11.10 -12.94
N LYS A 314 11.84 -11.84 -13.00
CA LYS A 314 11.22 -12.52 -11.86
C LYS A 314 10.60 -13.84 -12.31
N TYR A 315 10.79 -14.86 -11.49
CA TYR A 315 10.00 -16.08 -11.50
C TYR A 315 9.24 -16.18 -10.17
N ALA A 316 7.95 -16.50 -10.21
CA ALA A 316 7.16 -16.74 -9.01
C ALA A 316 6.32 -18.01 -9.16
N ASN A 317 6.18 -18.72 -8.04
CA ASN A 317 5.30 -19.89 -7.87
C ASN A 317 4.50 -19.69 -6.59
N ASP A 318 3.20 -19.55 -6.73
CA ASP A 318 2.27 -19.36 -5.64
C ASP A 318 1.33 -20.57 -5.57
N TRP A 319 1.28 -21.20 -4.41
CA TRP A 319 0.34 -22.28 -4.11
C TRP A 319 -0.56 -21.88 -2.95
N MET A 320 -1.85 -22.17 -3.09
CA MET A 320 -2.87 -21.92 -2.08
C MET A 320 -3.81 -23.11 -1.96
N ARG A 321 -4.19 -23.47 -0.75
CA ARG A 321 -5.30 -24.38 -0.45
C ARG A 321 -6.31 -23.66 0.43
N TYR A 322 -7.56 -23.71 0.06
CA TYR A 322 -8.69 -23.25 0.84
C TYR A 322 -9.60 -24.42 1.17
N LEU A 323 -9.88 -24.60 2.47
CA LEU A 323 -10.78 -25.64 2.97
C LEU A 323 -11.96 -24.98 3.69
N ASN A 324 -13.18 -25.26 3.24
CA ASN A 324 -14.40 -25.03 3.97
C ASN A 324 -15.05 -26.40 4.28
N PRO A 325 -14.96 -26.90 5.54
CA PRO A 325 -15.51 -28.19 5.89
C PRO A 325 -17.03 -28.16 6.15
N ASP A 326 -17.68 -26.99 6.07
CA ASP A 326 -19.11 -26.83 6.30
C ASP A 326 -19.92 -27.45 5.15
N THR A 327 -20.60 -28.55 5.45
CA THR A 327 -21.46 -29.28 4.51
C THR A 327 -22.88 -28.71 4.43
N THR A 328 -23.25 -27.80 5.36
CA THR A 328 -24.60 -27.22 5.37
C THR A 328 -24.77 -26.14 4.29
N LEU A 329 -23.69 -25.43 3.95
CA LEU A 329 -23.67 -24.44 2.87
C LEU A 329 -23.04 -25.05 1.61
N MET A 330 -21.76 -25.35 1.67
CA MET A 330 -21.02 -26.00 0.60
C MET A 330 -19.65 -26.45 1.09
N TYR A 331 -19.37 -27.75 1.03
CA TYR A 331 -18.01 -28.27 1.25
C TYR A 331 -17.09 -27.81 0.10
N GLN A 332 -15.93 -27.25 0.46
CA GLN A 332 -14.91 -26.83 -0.51
C GLN A 332 -13.51 -27.26 -0.04
N ASP A 333 -12.74 -27.90 -0.89
CA ASP A 333 -11.30 -28.16 -0.73
C ASP A 333 -10.61 -27.78 -2.03
N ASN A 334 -10.35 -26.48 -2.20
CA ASN A 334 -9.84 -25.93 -3.44
C ASN A 334 -8.34 -25.69 -3.34
N LYS A 335 -7.59 -26.20 -4.29
CA LYS A 335 -6.15 -26.00 -4.43
C LYS A 335 -5.86 -25.24 -5.71
N PHE A 336 -4.97 -24.27 -5.61
CA PHE A 336 -4.55 -23.43 -6.73
C PHE A 336 -3.03 -23.39 -6.80
N ARG A 337 -2.49 -23.36 -8.01
CA ARG A 337 -1.09 -23.12 -8.27
C ARG A 337 -0.95 -22.14 -9.42
N GLN A 338 -0.31 -21.02 -9.14
CA GLN A 338 0.01 -20.00 -10.14
C GLN A 338 1.51 -19.97 -10.39
N ASN A 339 1.89 -19.86 -11.67
CA ASN A 339 3.28 -19.55 -12.06
C ASN A 339 3.31 -18.23 -12.80
N GLU A 340 4.36 -17.45 -12.56
CA GLU A 340 4.64 -16.20 -13.26
C GLU A 340 6.09 -16.16 -13.69
N LEU A 341 6.33 -15.84 -14.96
CA LEU A 341 7.62 -15.40 -15.48
C LEU A 341 7.47 -13.95 -15.94
N TYR A 342 8.33 -13.08 -15.48
CA TYR A 342 8.38 -11.66 -15.88
C TYR A 342 9.79 -11.29 -16.32
N LEU A 343 9.89 -10.61 -17.46
CA LEU A 343 11.13 -10.08 -18.02
C LEU A 343 10.85 -8.63 -18.44
N SER A 344 11.81 -7.75 -18.18
CA SER A 344 11.69 -6.33 -18.49
C SER A 344 13.03 -5.75 -18.94
N THR A 345 12.94 -4.82 -19.88
CA THR A 345 14.04 -3.94 -20.24
C THR A 345 13.57 -2.50 -20.33
N ALA A 346 14.34 -1.56 -19.80
CA ALA A 346 14.07 -0.13 -19.86
C ALA A 346 15.34 0.61 -20.32
N HIS A 347 15.19 1.53 -21.24
CA HIS A 347 16.26 2.30 -21.87
C HIS A 347 15.99 3.79 -21.70
N HIS A 348 16.87 4.47 -21.02
CA HIS A 348 16.79 5.91 -20.77
C HIS A 348 17.86 6.65 -21.52
N VAL A 349 17.44 7.68 -22.24
CA VAL A 349 18.34 8.54 -23.04
C VAL A 349 18.06 10.00 -22.71
N GLU A 350 19.09 10.78 -22.44
CA GLU A 350 19.01 12.23 -22.42
C GLU A 350 19.36 12.76 -23.82
N LEU A 351 18.34 13.23 -24.54
CA LEU A 351 18.49 13.73 -25.91
C LEU A 351 19.16 15.10 -25.95
N LEU A 352 18.70 16.00 -25.08
CA LEU A 352 19.22 17.34 -24.87
C LEU A 352 19.20 17.67 -23.38
N PRO A 353 19.98 18.63 -22.89
CA PRO A 353 19.89 19.07 -21.51
C PRO A 353 18.45 19.41 -21.11
N GLY A 354 17.93 18.66 -20.12
CA GLY A 354 16.54 18.77 -19.67
C GLY A 354 15.51 18.04 -20.51
N TRP A 355 15.87 17.38 -21.61
CA TRP A 355 14.96 16.52 -22.38
C TRP A 355 15.39 15.07 -22.36
N GLN A 356 14.58 14.24 -21.71
CA GLN A 356 14.83 12.82 -21.48
C GLN A 356 13.75 11.97 -22.11
N MET A 357 14.12 10.77 -22.54
CA MET A 357 13.20 9.75 -23.04
C MET A 357 13.47 8.41 -22.37
N ASN A 358 12.42 7.63 -22.19
CA ASN A 358 12.48 6.25 -21.74
C ASN A 358 11.66 5.36 -22.68
N LEU A 359 12.27 4.30 -23.18
CA LEU A 359 11.63 3.20 -23.90
C LEU A 359 11.70 1.97 -23.02
N ALA A 360 10.57 1.32 -22.77
CA ALA A 360 10.55 0.10 -21.97
C ALA A 360 9.67 -0.97 -22.61
N ALA A 361 10.09 -2.22 -22.46
CA ALA A 361 9.37 -3.39 -22.94
C ALA A 361 9.37 -4.46 -21.85
N ASP A 362 8.18 -4.95 -21.50
CA ASP A 362 7.98 -5.97 -20.48
C ASP A 362 7.20 -7.14 -21.07
N TYR A 363 7.63 -8.34 -20.77
CA TYR A 363 6.91 -9.56 -21.10
C TYR A 363 6.57 -10.32 -19.82
N GLN A 364 5.33 -10.79 -19.74
CA GLN A 364 4.84 -11.59 -18.63
C GLN A 364 4.09 -12.81 -19.13
N TYR A 365 4.37 -13.95 -18.53
CA TYR A 365 3.71 -15.23 -18.73
C TYR A 365 3.10 -15.69 -17.41
N ASN A 366 1.79 -15.99 -17.41
CA ASN A 366 1.07 -16.47 -16.24
C ASN A 366 0.29 -17.74 -16.58
N THR A 367 0.30 -18.70 -15.64
CA THR A 367 -0.55 -19.89 -15.67
C THR A 367 -1.28 -20.05 -14.37
N LEU A 368 -2.46 -20.67 -14.39
CA LEU A 368 -3.21 -21.06 -13.20
C LEU A 368 -3.71 -22.49 -13.35
N ASP A 369 -3.33 -23.31 -12.37
CA ASP A 369 -3.87 -24.66 -12.16
C ASP A 369 -4.81 -24.63 -10.94
N ALA A 370 -5.94 -25.36 -11.01
CA ALA A 370 -6.87 -25.50 -9.90
C ALA A 370 -7.47 -26.89 -9.85
N SER A 371 -7.84 -27.32 -8.61
CA SER A 371 -8.54 -28.59 -8.38
C SER A 371 -10.05 -28.50 -8.59
N LEU A 372 -10.54 -27.39 -9.15
CA LEU A 372 -11.95 -27.16 -9.38
C LEU A 372 -12.49 -28.07 -10.49
N THR A 373 -13.73 -28.52 -10.32
CA THR A 373 -14.44 -29.29 -11.37
C THR A 373 -14.63 -28.43 -12.60
N ASN A 374 -14.32 -28.96 -13.79
CA ASN A 374 -14.41 -28.26 -15.07
C ASN A 374 -13.57 -26.98 -15.20
N PHE A 375 -12.44 -26.91 -14.48
CA PHE A 375 -11.52 -25.78 -14.58
C PHE A 375 -10.82 -25.75 -15.95
N VAL A 376 -10.58 -24.58 -16.48
CA VAL A 376 -10.13 -24.37 -17.88
C VAL A 376 -8.63 -24.11 -18.04
N PHE A 377 -7.84 -24.18 -16.98
CA PHE A 377 -6.37 -24.05 -16.96
C PHE A 377 -5.86 -22.89 -17.84
N PRO A 378 -6.13 -21.63 -17.45
CA PRO A 378 -5.81 -20.49 -18.29
C PRO A 378 -4.31 -20.21 -18.35
N VAL A 379 -3.88 -19.72 -19.52
CA VAL A 379 -2.54 -19.23 -19.80
C VAL A 379 -2.67 -17.82 -20.39
N ARG A 380 -1.95 -16.86 -19.82
CA ARG A 380 -1.92 -15.45 -20.25
C ARG A 380 -0.51 -15.03 -20.64
N HIS A 381 -0.37 -14.49 -21.84
CA HIS A 381 0.83 -13.77 -22.27
C HIS A 381 0.50 -12.28 -22.28
N THR A 382 1.36 -11.46 -21.68
CA THR A 382 1.21 -10.01 -21.68
C THR A 382 2.50 -9.36 -22.18
N LEU A 383 2.38 -8.52 -23.22
CA LEU A 383 3.46 -7.67 -23.71
C LEU A 383 3.08 -6.22 -23.47
N LEU A 384 3.89 -5.51 -22.68
CA LEU A 384 3.76 -4.10 -22.42
C LEU A 384 4.87 -3.35 -23.14
N LEU A 385 4.51 -2.28 -23.84
CA LEU A 385 5.45 -1.38 -24.50
C LEU A 385 5.18 0.04 -24.02
N ALA A 386 6.16 0.70 -23.45
CA ALA A 386 6.01 2.05 -22.95
C ALA A 386 7.02 3.00 -23.59
N LEU A 387 6.51 4.13 -24.05
CA LEU A 387 7.31 5.28 -24.44
C LEU A 387 6.97 6.42 -23.49
N ALA A 388 7.98 7.00 -22.86
CA ALA A 388 7.82 8.17 -22.00
C ALA A 388 8.84 9.24 -22.34
N THR A 389 8.46 10.50 -22.19
CA THR A 389 9.33 11.66 -22.38
C THR A 389 9.14 12.64 -21.23
N GLN A 390 10.22 13.26 -20.81
CA GLN A 390 10.23 14.30 -19.79
C GLN A 390 11.01 15.49 -20.30
N TYR A 391 10.41 16.66 -20.17
CA TYR A 391 11.03 17.93 -20.50
C TYR A 391 11.05 18.83 -19.27
N GLU A 392 12.21 19.34 -18.95
CA GLU A 392 12.46 20.23 -17.84
C GLU A 392 13.02 21.55 -18.36
N TYR A 393 12.28 22.62 -18.14
CA TYR A 393 12.68 23.96 -18.53
C TYR A 393 12.43 24.96 -17.41
N ARG A 394 13.48 25.47 -16.83
CA ARG A 394 13.43 26.41 -15.69
C ARG A 394 12.65 25.82 -14.53
N ARG A 395 11.38 26.22 -14.37
CA ARG A 395 10.47 25.84 -13.28
C ARG A 395 9.34 24.94 -13.71
N LEU A 396 9.28 24.62 -14.98
CA LEU A 396 8.27 23.78 -15.58
C LEU A 396 8.86 22.40 -15.83
N ARG A 397 8.20 21.38 -15.35
CA ARG A 397 8.45 19.98 -15.69
C ARG A 397 7.23 19.39 -16.34
N LEU A 398 7.42 18.82 -17.49
CA LEU A 398 6.40 18.11 -18.26
C LEU A 398 6.83 16.66 -18.42
N MET A 399 5.94 15.72 -18.17
CA MET A 399 6.17 14.32 -18.45
C MET A 399 4.95 13.77 -19.19
N ALA A 400 5.18 13.07 -20.28
CA ALA A 400 4.15 12.37 -21.03
C ALA A 400 4.55 10.91 -21.22
N SER A 401 3.60 10.01 -21.18
CA SER A 401 3.83 8.59 -21.46
C SER A 401 2.68 7.97 -22.23
N LEU A 402 3.01 6.97 -23.02
CA LEU A 402 2.06 6.14 -23.76
C LEU A 402 2.40 4.67 -23.48
N LEU A 403 1.45 3.94 -22.91
CA LEU A 403 1.57 2.51 -22.62
C LEU A 403 0.70 1.70 -23.54
N GLY A 404 1.29 0.80 -24.30
CA GLY A 404 0.61 -0.25 -25.07
C GLY A 404 0.55 -1.55 -24.28
N THR A 405 -0.65 -2.05 -24.03
CA THR A 405 -0.90 -3.32 -23.36
C THR A 405 -1.48 -4.31 -24.36
N ASN A 406 -0.74 -5.41 -24.62
CA ASN A 406 -1.16 -6.46 -25.52
C ASN A 406 -1.22 -7.77 -24.73
N VAL A 407 -2.37 -8.45 -24.78
CA VAL A 407 -2.63 -9.65 -23.98
C VAL A 407 -3.23 -10.73 -24.85
N TRP A 408 -2.74 -11.94 -24.67
CA TRP A 408 -3.25 -13.15 -25.30
C TRP A 408 -3.58 -14.19 -24.22
N ASP A 409 -4.85 -14.51 -24.10
CA ASP A 409 -5.37 -15.52 -23.19
C ASP A 409 -5.70 -16.79 -23.96
N ARG A 410 -5.32 -17.93 -23.40
CA ARG A 410 -5.68 -19.26 -23.90
C ARG A 410 -6.14 -20.13 -22.74
N THR A 411 -7.11 -21.00 -23.01
CA THR A 411 -7.52 -22.07 -22.09
C THR A 411 -7.24 -23.43 -22.73
N THR A 412 -6.85 -24.43 -21.92
CA THR A 412 -6.60 -25.79 -22.43
C THR A 412 -7.88 -26.61 -22.57
N LYS A 413 -8.93 -26.24 -21.81
CA LYS A 413 -10.29 -26.80 -21.92
C LYS A 413 -11.26 -25.63 -21.95
N GLY A 414 -12.28 -25.72 -22.78
CA GLY A 414 -13.39 -24.78 -22.81
C GLY A 414 -14.48 -25.16 -21.80
N ILE A 415 -15.29 -24.20 -21.39
CA ILE A 415 -16.51 -24.45 -20.59
C ILE A 415 -17.49 -25.34 -21.43
N THR A 416 -17.38 -25.25 -22.76
CA THR A 416 -18.17 -25.98 -23.72
C THR A 416 -17.37 -27.00 -24.54
N SER A 417 -16.22 -27.49 -24.07
CA SER A 417 -15.27 -28.36 -24.76
C SER A 417 -14.28 -27.72 -25.74
N ASP A 418 -14.51 -26.52 -26.24
CA ASP A 418 -13.58 -25.84 -27.14
C ASP A 418 -12.63 -24.88 -26.40
N PRO A 419 -11.32 -24.87 -26.74
CA PRO A 419 -10.38 -23.91 -26.19
C PRO A 419 -10.77 -22.48 -26.59
N VAL A 420 -10.81 -21.59 -25.61
CA VAL A 420 -11.03 -20.15 -25.84
C VAL A 420 -9.69 -19.46 -26.06
N SER A 421 -9.60 -18.64 -27.10
CA SER A 421 -8.44 -17.77 -27.35
C SER A 421 -8.92 -16.34 -27.53
N ASN A 422 -8.49 -15.44 -26.65
CA ASN A 422 -8.83 -14.02 -26.70
C ASN A 422 -7.56 -13.18 -26.82
N ALA A 423 -7.61 -12.16 -27.67
CA ALA A 423 -6.54 -11.16 -27.78
C ALA A 423 -7.11 -9.77 -27.48
N THR A 424 -6.42 -9.02 -26.68
CA THR A 424 -6.82 -7.65 -26.31
C THR A 424 -5.61 -6.72 -26.43
N SER A 425 -5.81 -5.59 -27.11
CA SER A 425 -4.80 -4.54 -27.23
C SER A 425 -5.38 -3.19 -26.83
N ARG A 426 -4.63 -2.40 -26.05
CA ARG A 426 -5.06 -1.08 -25.61
C ARG A 426 -3.88 -0.15 -25.41
N TRP A 427 -4.05 1.11 -25.84
CA TRP A 427 -3.10 2.19 -25.57
C TRP A 427 -3.66 3.15 -24.54
N THR A 428 -2.87 3.47 -23.53
CA THR A 428 -3.25 4.37 -22.43
C THR A 428 -2.24 5.51 -22.30
N PRO A 429 -2.67 6.77 -22.52
CA PRO A 429 -1.83 7.95 -22.37
C PRO A 429 -1.83 8.45 -20.93
N ALA A 430 -0.73 9.12 -20.53
CA ALA A 430 -0.67 9.93 -19.32
C ALA A 430 0.17 11.18 -19.55
N VAL A 431 -0.23 12.28 -18.92
CA VAL A 431 0.49 13.56 -18.96
C VAL A 431 0.54 14.13 -17.55
N TYR A 432 1.71 14.59 -17.14
CA TYR A 432 1.98 15.17 -15.83
C TYR A 432 2.65 16.52 -16.01
N VAL A 433 2.24 17.49 -15.22
CA VAL A 433 2.79 18.85 -15.21
C VAL A 433 3.11 19.23 -13.78
N SER A 434 4.28 19.80 -13.57
CA SER A 434 4.67 20.43 -12.31
C SER A 434 5.26 21.83 -12.60
N TYR A 435 4.83 22.82 -11.84
CA TYR A 435 5.25 24.20 -11.98
C TYR A 435 5.57 24.83 -10.62
N GLN A 436 6.73 25.46 -10.51
CA GLN A 436 7.18 26.19 -9.34
C GLN A 436 6.96 27.71 -9.56
N PRO A 437 5.91 28.33 -8.99
CA PRO A 437 5.55 29.71 -9.30
C PRO A 437 6.51 30.76 -8.70
N LEU A 438 7.18 30.44 -7.60
CA LEU A 438 8.02 31.39 -6.87
C LEU A 438 9.45 31.42 -7.41
N LYS A 439 9.98 32.64 -7.64
CA LYS A 439 11.25 32.89 -8.38
C LYS A 439 12.49 32.38 -7.66
N ASP A 440 12.57 32.58 -6.39
CA ASP A 440 13.75 32.30 -5.58
C ASP A 440 13.46 31.29 -4.46
N CYS A 441 12.33 30.57 -4.56
CA CYS A 441 11.87 29.67 -3.54
C CYS A 441 11.25 28.42 -4.20
N SER A 442 11.87 27.27 -3.98
CA SER A 442 11.36 25.98 -4.45
C SER A 442 10.27 25.38 -3.55
N ASP A 443 9.84 26.14 -2.53
CA ASP A 443 8.96 25.64 -1.48
C ASP A 443 7.57 25.29 -1.97
N LEU A 444 7.06 26.02 -2.99
CA LEU A 444 5.74 25.79 -3.55
C LEU A 444 5.83 25.19 -4.96
N SER A 445 5.17 24.05 -5.14
CA SER A 445 5.00 23.39 -6.43
C SER A 445 3.52 23.12 -6.70
N LEU A 446 3.02 23.58 -7.83
CA LEU A 446 1.69 23.24 -8.35
C LEU A 446 1.84 22.07 -9.31
N ARG A 447 0.86 21.17 -9.31
CA ARG A 447 0.90 19.98 -10.16
C ARG A 447 -0.46 19.58 -10.67
N ALA A 448 -0.48 19.02 -11.86
CA ALA A 448 -1.68 18.43 -12.44
C ALA A 448 -1.30 17.18 -13.24
N PHE A 449 -2.21 16.23 -13.33
CA PHE A 449 -2.05 15.12 -14.26
C PHE A 449 -3.38 14.61 -14.83
N TYR A 450 -3.27 14.04 -16.02
CA TYR A 450 -4.25 13.17 -16.63
C TYR A 450 -3.64 11.80 -16.86
N LYS A 451 -4.38 10.73 -16.58
CA LYS A 451 -3.94 9.35 -16.83
C LYS A 451 -5.08 8.45 -17.26
N GLY A 452 -4.88 7.74 -18.38
CA GLY A 452 -5.68 6.60 -18.76
C GLY A 452 -5.16 5.30 -18.13
N ILE A 453 -6.04 4.41 -17.71
CA ILE A 453 -5.71 3.12 -17.11
C ILE A 453 -6.60 2.05 -17.72
N PHE A 454 -6.03 0.88 -17.89
CA PHE A 454 -6.68 -0.30 -18.44
C PHE A 454 -6.44 -1.48 -17.49
N ARG A 455 -7.52 -2.16 -17.07
CA ARG A 455 -7.48 -3.34 -16.22
C ARG A 455 -8.15 -4.51 -16.87
N LEU A 456 -7.44 -5.63 -16.97
CA LEU A 456 -8.00 -6.90 -17.40
C LEU A 456 -8.71 -7.61 -16.25
N PRO A 457 -9.77 -8.39 -16.53
CA PRO A 457 -10.32 -9.34 -15.58
C PRO A 457 -9.25 -10.34 -15.14
N THR A 458 -9.31 -10.76 -13.88
CA THR A 458 -8.44 -11.81 -13.33
C THR A 458 -8.90 -13.18 -13.80
N PHE A 459 -8.09 -14.21 -13.59
CA PHE A 459 -8.49 -15.58 -13.90
C PHE A 459 -9.71 -16.04 -13.08
N ASN A 460 -9.81 -15.60 -11.82
CA ASN A 460 -11.00 -15.89 -11.01
C ASN A 460 -12.23 -15.13 -11.52
N ASP A 461 -12.09 -13.88 -11.94
CA ASP A 461 -13.20 -13.11 -12.53
C ASP A 461 -13.78 -13.85 -13.76
N LEU A 462 -12.91 -14.45 -14.58
CA LEU A 462 -13.29 -15.10 -15.83
C LEU A 462 -13.70 -16.57 -15.65
N TYR A 463 -12.92 -17.36 -14.87
CA TYR A 463 -12.91 -18.81 -14.95
C TYR A 463 -13.17 -19.56 -13.64
N TYR A 464 -13.37 -18.84 -12.52
CA TYR A 464 -13.76 -19.53 -11.28
C TYR A 464 -15.15 -20.14 -11.47
N THR A 465 -15.24 -21.46 -11.40
CA THR A 465 -16.38 -22.28 -11.91
C THR A 465 -17.74 -21.85 -11.37
N GLU A 466 -17.79 -21.26 -10.19
CA GLU A 466 -19.05 -20.91 -9.51
C GLU A 466 -19.43 -19.43 -9.66
N VAL A 467 -18.46 -18.57 -9.85
CA VAL A 467 -18.61 -17.11 -9.78
C VAL A 467 -18.13 -16.42 -11.05
N GLY A 468 -17.21 -17.05 -11.79
CA GLY A 468 -16.56 -16.46 -12.97
C GLY A 468 -17.53 -16.23 -14.15
N ASN A 469 -17.17 -15.25 -14.96
CA ASN A 469 -17.89 -14.91 -16.18
C ASN A 469 -16.90 -14.63 -17.32
N ALA A 470 -16.83 -15.55 -18.27
CA ALA A 470 -15.90 -15.46 -19.40
C ALA A 470 -16.21 -14.31 -20.38
N SER A 471 -17.39 -13.69 -20.29
CA SER A 471 -17.81 -12.58 -21.15
C SER A 471 -17.44 -11.20 -20.60
N LEU A 472 -16.73 -11.13 -19.47
CA LEU A 472 -16.32 -9.85 -18.87
C LEU A 472 -15.45 -9.03 -19.81
N GLN A 473 -15.79 -7.75 -19.89
CA GLN A 473 -15.00 -6.74 -20.56
C GLN A 473 -13.97 -6.12 -19.62
N PRO A 474 -12.81 -5.69 -20.13
CA PRO A 474 -11.85 -4.94 -19.35
C PRO A 474 -12.42 -3.63 -18.79
N GLU A 475 -11.96 -3.25 -17.60
CA GLU A 475 -12.24 -1.93 -17.02
C GLU A 475 -11.33 -0.87 -17.64
N THR A 476 -11.88 0.32 -17.85
CA THR A 476 -11.10 1.49 -18.25
C THR A 476 -11.31 2.62 -17.25
N THR A 477 -10.25 3.34 -16.94
CA THR A 477 -10.31 4.46 -16.00
C THR A 477 -9.63 5.68 -16.59
N ARG A 478 -10.23 6.85 -16.37
CA ARG A 478 -9.67 8.16 -16.65
C ARG A 478 -9.51 8.90 -15.34
N GLN A 479 -8.30 9.35 -15.05
CA GLN A 479 -7.96 10.07 -13.82
C GLN A 479 -7.52 11.50 -14.14
N TRP A 480 -8.02 12.46 -13.38
CA TRP A 480 -7.58 13.86 -13.35
C TRP A 480 -7.19 14.22 -11.92
N ASN A 481 -6.11 14.94 -11.78
CA ASN A 481 -5.62 15.43 -10.49
C ASN A 481 -5.09 16.83 -10.63
N LEU A 482 -5.38 17.64 -9.62
CA LEU A 482 -4.81 18.98 -9.45
C LEU A 482 -4.41 19.13 -7.99
N GLY A 483 -3.19 19.58 -7.73
CA GLY A 483 -2.73 19.70 -6.35
C GLY A 483 -1.56 20.64 -6.21
N PHE A 484 -1.14 20.82 -4.97
CA PHE A 484 0.06 21.56 -4.62
C PHE A 484 0.84 20.86 -3.50
N ILE A 485 2.10 21.20 -3.42
CA ILE A 485 2.97 20.90 -2.29
C ILE A 485 3.68 22.19 -1.87
N TYR A 486 3.64 22.46 -0.58
CA TYR A 486 4.46 23.47 0.07
C TYR A 486 5.37 22.77 1.06
N SER A 487 6.70 23.00 0.98
CA SER A 487 7.70 22.39 1.84
C SER A 487 8.77 23.40 2.16
N HIS A 488 8.96 23.71 3.44
CA HIS A 488 9.94 24.67 3.89
C HIS A 488 10.77 24.14 5.06
N ASP A 489 12.07 24.39 4.97
CA ASP A 489 13.06 24.03 6.00
C ASP A 489 13.62 25.27 6.70
N TRP A 490 13.62 25.25 8.03
CA TRP A 490 14.24 26.29 8.84
C TRP A 490 15.49 25.78 9.55
N TYR A 491 16.59 26.48 9.42
CA TYR A 491 17.83 26.15 10.11
C TYR A 491 17.79 26.47 11.62
N ARG A 492 16.94 27.42 12.03
CA ARG A 492 16.78 27.90 13.41
C ARG A 492 15.31 28.02 13.80
N GLY A 493 15.01 28.08 15.09
CA GLY A 493 13.65 28.23 15.60
C GLY A 493 13.03 26.91 16.06
N LEU A 494 11.77 26.95 16.42
CA LEU A 494 10.99 25.80 16.87
C LEU A 494 10.71 24.79 15.74
N PHE A 495 10.24 25.29 14.62
CA PHE A 495 9.99 24.50 13.43
C PHE A 495 11.30 24.26 12.67
N ARG A 496 11.53 23.03 12.26
CA ARG A 496 12.66 22.62 11.43
C ARG A 496 12.24 22.26 10.02
N HIS A 497 11.04 21.72 9.88
CA HIS A 497 10.45 21.37 8.62
C HIS A 497 8.93 21.49 8.70
N VAL A 498 8.29 22.00 7.68
CA VAL A 498 6.85 21.95 7.47
C VAL A 498 6.59 21.57 6.03
N GLU A 499 5.78 20.54 5.82
CA GLU A 499 5.29 20.15 4.50
C GLU A 499 3.77 20.11 4.52
N VAL A 500 3.13 20.73 3.54
CA VAL A 500 1.69 20.69 3.32
C VAL A 500 1.41 20.28 1.88
N LYS A 501 0.59 19.27 1.71
CA LYS A 501 0.12 18.79 0.41
C LYS A 501 -1.39 18.80 0.37
N ALA A 502 -1.95 19.19 -0.76
CA ALA A 502 -3.36 18.96 -1.03
C ALA A 502 -3.56 18.60 -2.50
N ASP A 503 -4.45 17.64 -2.73
CA ASP A 503 -4.83 17.15 -4.05
C ASP A 503 -6.34 17.04 -4.17
N GLY A 504 -6.90 17.66 -5.22
CA GLY A 504 -8.23 17.37 -5.70
C GLY A 504 -8.16 16.39 -6.87
N TYR A 505 -9.02 15.39 -6.89
CA TYR A 505 -9.03 14.39 -7.96
C TYR A 505 -10.44 14.05 -8.42
N PHE A 506 -10.52 13.65 -9.70
CA PHE A 506 -11.73 13.13 -10.31
C PHE A 506 -11.39 11.93 -11.18
N ASN A 507 -12.02 10.79 -10.92
CA ASN A 507 -11.82 9.55 -11.66
C ASN A 507 -13.13 9.05 -12.22
N MET A 508 -13.12 8.59 -13.47
CA MET A 508 -14.23 7.91 -14.12
C MET A 508 -13.83 6.48 -14.43
N VAL A 509 -14.60 5.53 -13.93
CA VAL A 509 -14.41 4.10 -14.20
C VAL A 509 -15.56 3.62 -15.07
N ASP A 510 -15.24 3.05 -16.21
CA ASP A 510 -16.20 2.41 -17.11
C ASP A 510 -16.00 0.89 -17.05
N ASN A 511 -17.10 0.12 -17.19
CA ASN A 511 -17.15 -1.35 -17.12
C ASN A 511 -16.59 -1.94 -15.83
N LYS A 512 -16.88 -1.31 -14.69
CA LYS A 512 -16.39 -1.80 -13.38
C LYS A 512 -16.83 -3.24 -13.13
N ILE A 513 -15.86 -4.10 -12.80
CA ILE A 513 -16.12 -5.51 -12.48
C ILE A 513 -16.46 -5.61 -10.99
N VAL A 514 -17.63 -6.16 -10.69
CA VAL A 514 -18.12 -6.38 -9.34
C VAL A 514 -18.73 -7.77 -9.20
N ALA A 515 -18.72 -8.32 -7.99
CA ALA A 515 -19.46 -9.53 -7.66
C ALA A 515 -20.87 -9.15 -7.22
N ILE A 516 -21.88 -9.71 -7.86
CA ILE A 516 -23.28 -9.52 -7.51
C ILE A 516 -23.96 -10.87 -7.20
N PRO A 517 -24.97 -10.92 -6.30
CA PRO A 517 -25.77 -12.13 -6.06
C PRO A 517 -26.53 -12.55 -7.32
N LYS A 518 -26.58 -13.85 -7.62
CA LYS A 518 -27.27 -14.41 -8.80
C LYS A 518 -28.82 -14.34 -8.72
N GLY A 519 -29.39 -13.79 -7.66
CA GLY A 519 -30.84 -13.66 -7.46
C GLY A 519 -31.17 -13.44 -6.00
N SER A 520 -32.40 -12.95 -5.70
CA SER A 520 -32.83 -12.73 -4.32
C SER A 520 -32.88 -14.08 -3.56
N GLY A 521 -32.19 -14.14 -2.44
CA GLY A 521 -32.11 -15.33 -1.57
C GLY A 521 -31.11 -16.41 -2.03
N GLN A 522 -30.34 -16.21 -3.08
CA GLN A 522 -29.28 -17.13 -3.47
C GLN A 522 -27.92 -16.74 -2.90
N TYR A 523 -27.20 -17.69 -2.33
CA TYR A 523 -25.82 -17.54 -1.83
C TYR A 523 -24.76 -17.56 -2.95
N ARG A 524 -25.19 -17.62 -4.23
CA ARG A 524 -24.28 -17.66 -5.38
C ARG A 524 -24.06 -16.27 -5.92
N TRP A 525 -22.80 -15.90 -6.11
CA TRP A 525 -22.35 -14.65 -6.69
C TRP A 525 -21.96 -14.87 -8.15
N MET A 526 -21.98 -13.82 -8.93
CA MET A 526 -21.49 -13.81 -10.31
C MET A 526 -20.72 -12.52 -10.55
N MET A 527 -19.61 -12.62 -11.28
CA MET A 527 -18.85 -11.45 -11.70
C MET A 527 -19.54 -10.80 -12.90
N MET A 528 -19.76 -9.50 -12.81
CA MET A 528 -20.37 -8.71 -13.90
C MET A 528 -19.66 -7.37 -14.07
N ASN A 529 -19.72 -6.86 -15.32
CA ASN A 529 -19.43 -5.45 -15.56
C ASN A 529 -20.66 -4.63 -15.19
N VAL A 530 -20.53 -3.84 -14.13
CA VAL A 530 -21.59 -2.92 -13.68
C VAL A 530 -21.16 -1.51 -14.03
N GLY A 531 -21.68 -1.00 -15.09
CA GLY A 531 -21.77 0.37 -15.53
C GLY A 531 -20.59 1.32 -15.22
N LYS A 532 -20.94 2.50 -14.75
CA LYS A 532 -20.03 3.63 -14.56
C LYS A 532 -19.92 4.02 -13.09
N VAL A 533 -18.70 4.33 -12.65
CA VAL A 533 -18.45 4.87 -11.32
C VAL A 533 -17.70 6.18 -11.44
N HIS A 534 -18.22 7.24 -10.81
CA HIS A 534 -17.54 8.53 -10.69
C HIS A 534 -17.01 8.68 -9.26
N ILE A 535 -15.73 9.06 -9.16
CA ILE A 535 -15.05 9.22 -7.89
C ILE A 535 -14.46 10.62 -7.86
N ALA A 536 -14.92 11.46 -6.94
CA ALA A 536 -14.38 12.79 -6.69
C ALA A 536 -13.88 12.88 -5.24
N GLY A 537 -12.78 13.55 -5.03
CA GLY A 537 -12.27 13.69 -3.67
C GLY A 537 -11.19 14.74 -3.50
N VAL A 538 -10.89 15.00 -2.24
CA VAL A 538 -9.81 15.88 -1.80
C VAL A 538 -9.00 15.15 -0.74
N GLU A 539 -7.69 15.15 -0.90
CA GLU A 539 -6.72 14.66 0.06
C GLU A 539 -5.87 15.81 0.57
N ALA A 540 -5.63 15.85 1.86
CA ALA A 540 -4.73 16.81 2.48
C ALA A 540 -3.79 16.10 3.46
N MET A 541 -2.54 16.51 3.47
CA MET A 541 -1.51 16.05 4.39
C MET A 541 -0.75 17.27 4.91
N ALA A 542 -0.48 17.28 6.22
CA ALA A 542 0.41 18.24 6.84
C ALA A 542 1.42 17.51 7.72
N GLU A 543 2.69 17.84 7.57
CA GLU A 543 3.78 17.32 8.40
C GLU A 543 4.55 18.50 9.01
N ALA A 544 4.87 18.39 10.28
CA ALA A 544 5.71 19.37 10.98
C ALA A 544 6.76 18.66 11.83
N VAL A 545 8.02 19.08 11.67
CA VAL A 545 9.13 18.65 12.51
C VAL A 545 9.51 19.83 13.39
N MET A 546 9.36 19.67 14.69
CA MET A 546 9.65 20.67 15.69
C MET A 546 10.81 20.22 16.57
N ARG A 547 11.68 21.16 16.94
CA ARG A 547 12.75 20.94 17.91
C ARG A 547 12.79 22.10 18.90
N TRP A 548 12.81 21.76 20.19
CA TRP A 548 13.06 22.71 21.26
C TRP A 548 14.08 22.12 22.21
N ARG A 549 15.05 22.92 22.61
CA ARG A 549 16.24 22.45 23.28
C ARG A 549 17.03 21.40 22.49
N ARG A 550 18.18 20.96 22.94
CA ARG A 550 19.04 20.02 22.18
C ARG A 550 18.45 18.61 22.02
N ASP A 551 17.63 18.17 22.97
CA ASP A 551 17.26 16.77 23.15
C ASP A 551 15.81 16.45 22.80
N TRP A 552 14.96 17.45 22.57
CA TRP A 552 13.53 17.25 22.29
C TRP A 552 13.20 17.49 20.84
N SER A 553 12.51 16.53 20.25
CA SER A 553 11.92 16.69 18.92
C SER A 553 10.52 16.10 18.87
N LEU A 554 9.63 16.76 18.13
CA LEU A 554 8.28 16.29 17.84
C LEU A 554 8.10 16.26 16.33
N VAL A 555 7.70 15.11 15.80
CA VAL A 555 7.20 14.98 14.44
C VAL A 555 5.70 14.78 14.51
N LEU A 556 4.94 15.66 13.87
CA LEU A 556 3.49 15.58 13.81
C LEU A 556 3.08 15.41 12.33
N CYS A 557 2.24 14.43 12.06
CA CYS A 557 1.67 14.19 10.74
C CYS A 557 0.15 14.11 10.83
N LEU A 558 -0.54 14.86 9.97
CA LEU A 558 -1.99 14.92 9.86
C LEU A 558 -2.36 14.51 8.44
N ASN A 559 -3.32 13.61 8.30
CA ASN A 559 -3.89 13.23 7.02
C ASN A 559 -5.41 13.34 7.07
N TYR A 560 -5.99 13.84 6.01
CA TYR A 560 -7.42 13.94 5.83
C TYR A 560 -7.81 13.60 4.40
N THR A 561 -8.91 12.88 4.24
CA THR A 561 -9.49 12.54 2.94
C THR A 561 -11.00 12.75 2.97
N TYR A 562 -11.49 13.48 2.01
CA TYR A 562 -12.90 13.50 1.62
C TYR A 562 -13.03 12.81 0.26
N GLN A 563 -13.98 11.89 0.13
CA GLN A 563 -14.23 11.22 -1.15
C GLN A 563 -15.70 10.85 -1.33
N SER A 564 -16.16 11.03 -2.56
CA SER A 564 -17.48 10.60 -3.02
C SER A 564 -17.25 9.67 -4.22
N ALA A 565 -17.56 8.40 -4.06
CA ALA A 565 -17.49 7.38 -5.10
C ALA A 565 -18.90 6.87 -5.40
N THR A 566 -19.50 7.31 -6.49
CA THR A 566 -20.92 7.10 -6.76
C THR A 566 -21.14 6.25 -8.00
N ASP A 567 -22.15 5.37 -7.92
CA ASP A 567 -22.65 4.63 -9.07
C ASP A 567 -23.35 5.59 -10.05
N ARG A 568 -22.91 5.56 -11.32
CA ARG A 568 -23.46 6.38 -12.41
C ARG A 568 -23.95 5.50 -13.59
N THR A 569 -24.21 4.23 -13.32
CA THR A 569 -24.80 3.33 -14.29
C THR A 569 -26.20 3.85 -14.67
N ALA A 570 -26.51 3.88 -15.98
CA ALA A 570 -27.80 4.37 -16.42
C ALA A 570 -28.95 3.55 -15.77
N PRO A 571 -30.03 4.20 -15.31
CA PRO A 571 -31.16 3.47 -14.70
C PRO A 571 -31.80 2.42 -15.60
N THR A 572 -31.70 2.56 -16.92
CA THR A 572 -32.17 1.59 -17.91
C THR A 572 -31.32 0.32 -17.94
N ASP A 573 -30.05 0.42 -17.55
CA ASP A 573 -29.08 -0.69 -17.49
C ASP A 573 -28.97 -1.27 -16.07
N ASN A 574 -29.61 -0.61 -15.08
CA ASN A 574 -29.70 -1.08 -13.72
C ASN A 574 -30.95 -1.95 -13.56
N ASP A 575 -30.77 -3.12 -12.98
CA ASP A 575 -31.87 -3.88 -12.46
C ASP A 575 -32.62 -3.01 -11.42
N PRO A 576 -33.92 -2.73 -11.60
CA PRO A 576 -34.71 -1.89 -10.68
C PRO A 576 -34.70 -2.40 -9.23
N TYR A 577 -34.29 -3.64 -9.00
CA TYR A 577 -34.15 -4.22 -7.67
C TYR A 577 -33.04 -3.60 -6.81
N TYR A 578 -32.03 -2.94 -7.40
CA TYR A 578 -30.85 -2.57 -6.62
C TYR A 578 -30.74 -1.11 -6.20
N GLY A 579 -31.48 -0.20 -6.82
CA GLY A 579 -31.56 1.21 -6.40
C GLY A 579 -30.19 1.87 -6.12
N THR A 580 -29.15 1.50 -6.90
CA THR A 580 -27.75 1.89 -6.61
C THR A 580 -27.34 3.18 -7.28
N TYR A 581 -28.11 3.67 -8.28
CA TYR A 581 -27.79 4.89 -9.01
C TYR A 581 -27.63 6.10 -8.10
N GLY A 582 -26.50 6.78 -8.18
CA GLY A 582 -26.17 7.92 -7.33
C GLY A 582 -25.71 7.55 -5.92
N GLY A 583 -25.81 6.26 -5.53
CA GLY A 583 -25.36 5.76 -4.25
C GLY A 583 -23.83 5.67 -4.13
N GLN A 584 -23.32 5.84 -2.93
CA GLN A 584 -21.92 5.64 -2.56
C GLN A 584 -21.55 4.17 -2.70
N ILE A 585 -20.41 3.88 -3.30
CA ILE A 585 -19.89 2.51 -3.43
C ILE A 585 -19.63 1.90 -2.04
N ALA A 586 -19.85 0.58 -1.93
CA ALA A 586 -19.69 -0.15 -0.68
C ALA A 586 -18.32 0.05 -0.01
N TYR A 587 -18.34 0.24 1.32
CA TYR A 587 -17.17 0.42 2.18
C TYR A 587 -16.33 1.69 1.94
N ILE A 588 -16.82 2.64 1.17
CA ILE A 588 -16.16 3.92 0.96
C ILE A 588 -16.73 4.97 1.94
N PRO A 589 -15.95 5.45 2.92
CA PRO A 589 -16.37 6.53 3.80
C PRO A 589 -16.27 7.87 3.07
N TRP A 590 -17.18 8.82 3.37
CA TRP A 590 -17.02 10.20 2.87
C TRP A 590 -15.83 10.91 3.50
N HIS A 591 -15.60 10.67 4.79
CA HIS A 591 -14.53 11.31 5.55
C HIS A 591 -13.64 10.27 6.21
N SER A 592 -12.35 10.41 6.10
CA SER A 592 -11.38 9.63 6.85
C SER A 592 -10.14 10.47 7.17
N GLY A 593 -9.39 10.07 8.17
CA GLY A 593 -8.18 10.78 8.52
C GLY A 593 -7.37 10.11 9.60
N SER A 594 -6.13 10.58 9.76
CA SER A 594 -5.22 10.09 10.78
C SER A 594 -4.36 11.21 11.35
N VAL A 595 -3.96 11.04 12.59
CA VAL A 595 -2.97 11.87 13.28
C VAL A 595 -1.88 10.93 13.79
N ALA A 596 -0.62 11.23 13.52
CA ALA A 596 0.51 10.51 14.09
C ALA A 596 1.50 11.51 14.69
N GLY A 597 1.85 11.33 15.96
CA GLY A 597 2.79 12.15 16.71
C GLY A 597 3.92 11.30 17.26
N ASN A 598 5.16 11.70 17.03
CA ASN A 598 6.35 11.08 17.61
C ASN A 598 7.13 12.13 18.44
N LEU A 599 7.08 11.99 19.75
CA LEU A 599 7.86 12.79 20.68
C LEU A 599 9.12 12.02 21.06
N SER A 600 10.27 12.56 20.76
CA SER A 600 11.56 11.96 21.10
C SER A 600 12.31 12.83 22.11
N TRP A 601 12.85 12.18 23.15
CA TRP A 601 13.73 12.78 24.13
C TRP A 601 14.93 11.86 24.37
N ARG A 602 16.10 12.26 23.87
CA ARG A 602 17.31 11.42 23.90
C ARG A 602 17.03 10.01 23.35
N ASN A 603 17.08 9.01 24.20
CA ASN A 603 16.87 7.59 23.86
C ASN A 603 15.41 7.13 24.05
N LEU A 604 14.54 8.00 24.57
CA LEU A 604 13.13 7.71 24.78
C LEU A 604 12.30 8.26 23.64
N GLY A 605 11.40 7.46 23.10
CA GLY A 605 10.37 7.85 22.13
C GLY A 605 8.98 7.56 22.70
N LEU A 606 8.07 8.51 22.53
CA LEU A 606 6.64 8.32 22.80
C LEU A 606 5.88 8.57 21.50
N ASN A 607 5.11 7.59 21.08
CA ASN A 607 4.34 7.67 19.85
C ASN A 607 2.85 7.59 20.16
N TYR A 608 2.10 8.49 19.57
CA TYR A 608 0.66 8.49 19.61
C TYR A 608 0.12 8.46 18.19
N SER A 609 -0.91 7.67 17.96
CA SER A 609 -1.64 7.70 16.69
C SER A 609 -3.15 7.63 16.90
N PHE A 610 -3.85 8.29 16.02
CA PHE A 610 -5.29 8.33 15.93
C PHE A 610 -5.71 8.06 14.49
N ILE A 611 -6.72 7.20 14.31
CA ILE A 611 -7.32 6.91 13.01
C ILE A 611 -8.83 7.09 13.15
N TYR A 612 -9.43 7.77 12.20
CA TYR A 612 -10.88 7.94 12.05
C TYR A 612 -11.32 7.50 10.67
N VAL A 613 -12.37 6.68 10.63
CA VAL A 613 -13.08 6.29 9.40
C VAL A 613 -14.55 6.62 9.60
N GLY A 614 -15.08 7.49 8.74
CA GLY A 614 -16.43 8.00 8.82
C GLY A 614 -17.50 6.98 8.44
N GLU A 615 -18.72 7.46 8.39
CA GLU A 615 -19.87 6.68 7.96
C GLU A 615 -19.73 6.16 6.52
N ARG A 616 -20.30 5.00 6.28
CA ARG A 616 -20.25 4.29 5.00
C ARG A 616 -21.41 3.29 4.91
N TYR A 617 -21.53 2.62 3.78
CA TYR A 617 -22.48 1.52 3.60
C TYR A 617 -21.72 0.24 3.24
N HIS A 618 -22.23 -0.93 3.68
CA HIS A 618 -21.58 -2.21 3.34
C HIS A 618 -22.04 -2.76 1.99
N THR A 619 -23.07 -2.18 1.37
CA THR A 619 -23.48 -2.43 -0.02
C THR A 619 -23.63 -1.11 -0.76
N SER A 620 -23.76 -1.16 -2.11
CA SER A 620 -23.99 0.05 -2.91
C SER A 620 -25.44 0.59 -2.83
N ALA A 621 -26.38 -0.18 -2.28
CA ALA A 621 -27.70 0.32 -1.91
C ALA A 621 -27.59 1.10 -0.59
N ASN A 622 -27.65 2.43 -0.68
CA ASN A 622 -27.42 3.30 0.47
C ASN A 622 -28.71 3.49 1.31
N ILE A 623 -29.22 2.39 1.83
CA ILE A 623 -30.37 2.36 2.72
C ILE A 623 -29.92 2.21 4.18
N ARG A 624 -30.80 2.46 5.12
CA ARG A 624 -30.51 2.45 6.57
C ARG A 624 -29.98 1.10 7.06
N GLU A 625 -30.49 0.02 6.51
CA GLU A 625 -30.13 -1.34 6.87
C GLU A 625 -28.66 -1.67 6.50
N ASN A 626 -28.11 -0.99 5.50
CA ASN A 626 -26.76 -1.17 4.99
C ASN A 626 -25.75 -0.16 5.57
N TYR A 627 -26.22 0.71 6.48
CA TYR A 627 -25.38 1.73 7.10
C TYR A 627 -24.40 1.14 8.09
N GLU A 628 -23.12 1.58 7.98
CA GLU A 628 -22.02 1.26 8.88
C GLU A 628 -21.58 2.49 9.64
N GLN A 629 -21.57 2.38 10.96
CA GLN A 629 -21.18 3.48 11.84
C GLN A 629 -19.72 3.89 11.66
N PRO A 630 -19.37 5.16 11.87
CA PRO A 630 -17.99 5.59 11.94
C PRO A 630 -17.29 4.92 13.12
N TRP A 631 -15.98 4.74 12.96
CA TRP A 631 -15.14 4.21 14.02
C TRP A 631 -13.81 4.99 14.11
N TYR A 632 -13.18 4.90 15.26
CA TYR A 632 -11.88 5.51 15.50
C TYR A 632 -11.04 4.65 16.46
N THR A 633 -9.74 4.74 16.37
CA THR A 633 -8.82 4.10 17.31
C THR A 633 -7.74 5.07 17.75
N HIS A 634 -7.29 4.90 18.99
CA HIS A 634 -6.16 5.61 19.55
C HIS A 634 -5.12 4.57 19.97
N ASP A 635 -3.91 4.73 19.49
CA ASP A 635 -2.81 3.85 19.81
C ASP A 635 -1.68 4.65 20.47
N LEU A 636 -1.03 4.04 21.44
CA LEU A 636 0.07 4.65 22.18
C LEU A 636 1.22 3.66 22.27
N SER A 637 2.44 4.10 21.99
CA SER A 637 3.62 3.28 22.22
C SER A 637 4.78 4.08 22.83
N ALA A 638 5.58 3.39 23.61
CA ALA A 638 6.81 3.92 24.18
C ALA A 638 7.98 3.05 23.74
N THR A 639 9.08 3.71 23.37
CA THR A 639 10.32 3.04 22.93
C THR A 639 11.50 3.57 23.73
N TYR A 640 12.40 2.69 24.11
CA TYR A 640 13.65 3.07 24.76
C TYR A 640 14.82 2.37 24.08
N ARG A 641 15.80 3.15 23.59
CA ARG A 641 17.03 2.65 22.96
C ARG A 641 18.20 2.74 23.93
N TRP A 642 18.75 1.61 24.29
CA TRP A 642 19.93 1.50 25.13
C TRP A 642 21.14 1.22 24.25
N GLN A 643 22.01 2.22 24.12
CA GLN A 643 23.23 2.11 23.34
C GLN A 643 24.35 1.57 24.24
N LEU A 644 24.90 0.42 23.86
CA LEU A 644 26.10 -0.19 24.47
C LEU A 644 27.27 -0.09 23.49
N PRO A 645 28.51 -0.28 23.93
CA PRO A 645 29.69 -0.07 23.06
C PRO A 645 29.72 -0.91 21.79
N ARG A 646 29.11 -2.10 21.80
CA ARG A 646 29.12 -3.06 20.65
C ARG A 646 27.73 -3.45 20.15
N LEU A 647 26.69 -3.08 20.86
CA LEU A 647 25.32 -3.44 20.50
C LEU A 647 24.33 -2.36 20.93
N ALA A 648 23.20 -2.29 20.25
CA ALA A 648 22.07 -1.46 20.67
C ALA A 648 20.88 -2.35 21.00
N LEU A 649 20.24 -2.09 22.14
CA LEU A 649 19.01 -2.72 22.57
C LEU A 649 17.87 -1.72 22.43
N THR A 650 16.80 -2.10 21.75
CA THR A 650 15.58 -1.28 21.69
C THR A 650 14.42 -2.05 22.30
N PHE A 651 13.81 -1.46 23.30
CA PHE A 651 12.60 -1.97 23.94
C PHE A 651 11.42 -1.16 23.44
N ALA A 652 10.31 -1.81 23.11
CA ALA A 652 9.06 -1.12 22.81
C ALA A 652 7.89 -1.78 23.53
N LEU A 653 6.97 -0.94 23.98
CA LEU A 653 5.68 -1.34 24.56
C LEU A 653 4.58 -0.58 23.82
N GLU A 654 3.57 -1.29 23.35
CA GLU A 654 2.48 -0.76 22.54
C GLU A 654 1.13 -1.09 23.17
N CYS A 655 0.22 -0.11 23.17
CA CYS A 655 -1.18 -0.29 23.50
C CYS A 655 -2.01 0.16 22.32
N ASN A 656 -2.65 -0.75 21.62
CA ASN A 656 -3.52 -0.45 20.50
C ASN A 656 -4.99 -0.42 20.94
N ASN A 657 -5.79 0.43 20.28
CA ASN A 657 -7.18 0.69 20.63
C ASN A 657 -7.34 1.01 22.13
N LEU A 658 -6.63 2.06 22.59
CA LEU A 658 -6.50 2.47 24.00
C LEU A 658 -7.86 2.60 24.70
N PHE A 659 -8.88 3.10 24.02
CA PHE A 659 -10.24 3.28 24.59
C PHE A 659 -11.14 2.07 24.42
N ASN A 660 -10.60 0.93 23.90
CA ASN A 660 -11.34 -0.34 23.75
C ASN A 660 -12.62 -0.20 22.93
N GLN A 661 -12.58 0.59 21.84
CA GLN A 661 -13.72 0.71 20.94
C GLN A 661 -14.02 -0.63 20.28
N GLN A 662 -15.32 -0.99 20.25
CA GLN A 662 -15.80 -2.13 19.49
C GLN A 662 -16.24 -1.62 18.11
N TYR A 663 -15.64 -2.18 17.06
CA TYR A 663 -15.88 -1.71 15.69
C TYR A 663 -15.65 -2.83 14.68
N ASP A 664 -16.25 -2.65 13.51
CA ASP A 664 -16.08 -3.51 12.35
C ASP A 664 -15.44 -2.70 11.20
N VAL A 665 -14.43 -3.23 10.56
CA VAL A 665 -13.91 -2.68 9.30
C VAL A 665 -14.75 -3.18 8.13
N ILE A 666 -15.04 -4.46 8.13
CA ILE A 666 -15.96 -5.15 7.21
C ILE A 666 -17.16 -5.61 8.03
N HIS A 667 -18.36 -5.44 7.47
CA HIS A 667 -19.62 -5.82 8.11
C HIS A 667 -19.58 -7.23 8.70
N ASN A 668 -19.94 -7.35 9.98
CA ASN A 668 -19.92 -8.61 10.72
C ASN A 668 -18.53 -9.24 10.94
N TYR A 669 -17.45 -8.47 10.77
CA TYR A 669 -16.09 -8.86 11.12
C TYR A 669 -15.58 -7.97 12.26
N PRO A 670 -15.94 -8.27 13.52
CA PRO A 670 -15.53 -7.45 14.65
C PRO A 670 -14.01 -7.46 14.79
N MET A 671 -13.48 -6.27 15.02
CA MET A 671 -12.04 -6.03 15.21
C MET A 671 -11.63 -6.21 16.67
N PRO A 672 -10.34 -6.47 16.94
CA PRO A 672 -9.83 -6.57 18.30
C PRO A 672 -10.06 -5.29 19.11
N GLY A 673 -10.51 -5.43 20.36
CA GLY A 673 -10.51 -4.37 21.35
C GLY A 673 -9.08 -3.98 21.78
N ARG A 674 -8.95 -3.31 22.92
CA ARG A 674 -7.64 -2.92 23.47
C ARG A 674 -6.73 -4.13 23.59
N ASN A 675 -5.49 -3.97 23.09
CA ASN A 675 -4.49 -5.02 23.09
C ASN A 675 -3.08 -4.46 23.27
N TRP A 676 -2.20 -5.29 23.76
CA TRP A 676 -0.84 -4.93 24.15
C TRP A 676 0.17 -5.77 23.37
N LYS A 677 1.28 -5.14 23.00
CA LYS A 677 2.44 -5.80 22.41
C LYS A 677 3.71 -5.27 23.05
N GLY A 678 4.68 -6.14 23.24
CA GLY A 678 6.03 -5.79 23.65
C GLY A 678 7.04 -6.32 22.65
N SER A 679 8.14 -5.60 22.48
CA SER A 679 9.24 -6.08 21.66
C SER A 679 10.60 -5.72 22.22
N VAL A 680 11.56 -6.60 21.95
CA VAL A 680 12.99 -6.38 22.20
C VAL A 680 13.73 -6.59 20.90
N LYS A 681 14.53 -5.61 20.49
CA LYS A 681 15.37 -5.66 19.29
C LYS A 681 16.83 -5.46 19.69
N VAL A 682 17.68 -6.31 19.18
CA VAL A 682 19.14 -6.30 19.36
C VAL A 682 19.78 -6.01 18.01
N GLU A 683 20.66 -5.02 17.97
CA GLU A 683 21.45 -4.66 16.76
C GLU A 683 22.92 -4.70 17.14
N TRP A 684 23.74 -5.50 16.42
CA TRP A 684 25.15 -5.73 16.65
C TRP A 684 26.00 -5.53 15.40
#